data_cd04489f42770eb4503e972c31dcfc3c
#
_entry.id   cd04489f42770eb4503e972c31dcfc3c
#
_cell.length_a   1.000
_cell.length_b   1.000
_cell.length_c   1.000
_cell.angle_alpha   90.00
_cell.angle_beta   90.00
_cell.angle_gamma   90.00
#
_symmetry.space_group_name_H-M   'P 1'
#
loop_
_entity.id
_entity.type
_entity.pdbx_description
1 polymer ?
#
loop_
_entity_poly.entity_id
_entity_poly.type
_entity_poly.pdbx_seq_one_letter_code
_entity_poly.pdbx_strand_id
1 'polypeptide(L)'
;MKREVLEKIYAGFLGMNAGIRLGAPVEPAFWDSENIRKYYGELHGYVKDYKHFAADDDANGPVFFLRALDDMPVFGEPAPQDVAEAWLNYGREGVGLYWWGGYGVSTEHTAYLNLKNGIPAPQSGSIHQNGKTLAEQIGGQIFIDTWGLIAPADPARAARYAVTAASVSHDGEGLHGAAFMAAAISKAFETSDMEEVIEAGLAQIPADCLYRQVFDAVQRCYQNDPQDWRACLAMLQAEWGYDRYPGVCHIIPNAGVCALALYYGKGDFARTIELASMCGWDTDCNAGNVGTILGVVVGPEGIPACYRGPMNDEIVLSGISGYLNILDIPSYSKKLFGLACRLAGEECPEPPAQDGTLHYDFTLPGATHGFHVSDPIRCMAQASEERGGSLRCFYERLIRGEGFKLFVKTFYRRRDFDDERYMPVFSPLAYPGQTASFTVALERLHGDQLSLTPYVKESFTGREILLEPVVFSDSFDSQTLSFTLPDVEGGVIEEVGLKLTSLSQAKLYDAGSLYLTDFRLEGKGHCTFDLSLSKKEFASVLPFSHNHGAWELVNGHMEAMSLGHAETMTGPYFARDMKVSGTVTPLSGESHLMSVRVQGAQRGVYGGLGVADGVRSLVMGKTVHGRWQLLASRPFDWQEDHEYALTLAAEGQTFTLTMDGGEPLSVRDDTACAYGMVGYAQYAMGRTAFGNLTLEER
;
A
#
# COMPACT_ATOMS: atom_id res chain seq x y z
N MET A 1 14.70 -20.48 -5.33
CA MET A 1 15.39 -19.35 -4.65
C MET A 1 15.51 -19.65 -3.16
N LYS A 2 16.52 -19.13 -2.44
CA LYS A 2 16.75 -19.44 -1.01
C LYS A 2 15.98 -18.47 -0.10
N ARG A 3 15.66 -18.89 1.12
CA ARG A 3 15.01 -18.04 2.14
C ARG A 3 15.81 -16.77 2.48
N GLU A 4 17.14 -16.83 2.48
CA GLU A 4 17.99 -15.65 2.67
C GLU A 4 17.67 -14.50 1.71
N VAL A 5 17.25 -14.81 0.47
CA VAL A 5 16.81 -13.80 -0.49
C VAL A 5 15.50 -13.14 -0.04
N LEU A 6 14.55 -13.89 0.51
CA LEU A 6 13.33 -13.34 1.09
C LEU A 6 13.65 -12.40 2.27
N GLU A 7 14.56 -12.80 3.15
CA GLU A 7 14.97 -11.97 4.30
C GLU A 7 15.63 -10.65 3.84
N LYS A 8 16.46 -10.70 2.80
CA LYS A 8 17.05 -9.50 2.18
C LYS A 8 16.01 -8.64 1.45
N ILE A 9 15.01 -9.23 0.76
CA ILE A 9 13.89 -8.48 0.18
C ILE A 9 13.11 -7.77 1.27
N TYR A 10 12.81 -8.45 2.38
CA TYR A 10 12.13 -7.87 3.53
C TYR A 10 12.92 -6.69 4.10
N ALA A 11 14.22 -6.87 4.33
CA ALA A 11 15.08 -5.81 4.84
C ALA A 11 15.21 -4.63 3.88
N GLY A 12 15.30 -4.87 2.57
CA GLY A 12 15.33 -3.81 1.56
C GLY A 12 14.04 -3.00 1.52
N PHE A 13 12.88 -3.68 1.51
CA PHE A 13 11.59 -3.00 1.50
C PHE A 13 11.28 -2.28 2.82
N LEU A 14 11.65 -2.85 3.97
CA LEU A 14 11.59 -2.18 5.26
C LEU A 14 12.53 -0.97 5.31
N GLY A 15 13.76 -1.12 4.79
CA GLY A 15 14.76 -0.05 4.73
C GLY A 15 14.32 1.14 3.87
N MET A 16 13.67 0.88 2.72
CA MET A 16 13.04 1.89 1.89
C MET A 16 12.08 2.76 2.72
N ASN A 17 11.11 2.11 3.35
CA ASN A 17 10.07 2.82 4.10
C ASN A 17 10.60 3.49 5.38
N ALA A 18 11.65 2.94 6.00
CA ALA A 18 12.32 3.59 7.13
C ALA A 18 13.04 4.88 6.69
N GLY A 19 13.69 4.88 5.53
CA GLY A 19 14.29 6.06 4.93
C GLY A 19 13.27 7.14 4.58
N ILE A 20 12.19 6.77 3.87
CA ILE A 20 11.08 7.66 3.54
C ILE A 20 10.51 8.32 4.80
N ARG A 21 10.17 7.52 5.82
CA ARG A 21 9.63 8.05 7.08
C ARG A 21 10.60 8.97 7.82
N LEU A 22 11.91 8.76 7.71
CA LEU A 22 12.91 9.65 8.30
C LEU A 22 12.98 11.00 7.55
N GLY A 23 12.98 10.96 6.22
CA GLY A 23 13.14 12.13 5.37
C GLY A 23 11.89 13.01 5.28
N ALA A 24 10.69 12.43 5.19
CA ALA A 24 9.44 13.14 4.93
C ALA A 24 9.14 14.37 5.84
N PRO A 25 9.46 14.40 7.15
CA PRO A 25 9.25 15.59 7.97
C PRO A 25 10.17 16.76 7.64
N VAL A 26 11.28 16.51 6.96
CA VAL A 26 12.31 17.48 6.61
C VAL A 26 12.49 17.67 5.10
N GLU A 27 11.56 17.14 4.29
CA GLU A 27 11.50 17.29 2.83
C GLU A 27 11.07 18.70 2.39
N PRO A 28 10.06 19.37 3.00
CA PRO A 28 9.62 20.68 2.53
C PRO A 28 10.77 21.69 2.39
N ALA A 29 10.72 22.54 1.38
CA ALA A 29 11.80 23.45 0.95
C ALA A 29 12.36 24.39 2.05
N PHE A 30 11.66 24.56 3.17
CA PHE A 30 12.18 25.24 4.35
C PHE A 30 13.35 24.48 5.00
N TRP A 31 13.41 23.14 4.86
CA TRP A 31 14.36 22.26 5.51
C TRP A 31 15.60 22.04 4.64
N ASP A 32 16.44 23.07 4.51
CA ASP A 32 17.80 22.88 4.02
C ASP A 32 18.70 22.26 5.11
N SER A 33 19.90 21.82 4.72
CA SER A 33 20.86 21.20 5.63
C SER A 33 21.22 22.07 6.84
N GLU A 34 21.22 23.39 6.68
CA GLU A 34 21.53 24.35 7.77
C GLU A 34 20.36 24.38 8.78
N ASN A 35 19.12 24.47 8.31
CA ASN A 35 17.94 24.48 9.16
C ASN A 35 17.77 23.13 9.86
N ILE A 36 17.97 21.99 9.19
CA ILE A 36 17.93 20.66 9.83
C ILE A 36 18.93 20.62 10.99
N ARG A 37 20.18 20.99 10.75
CA ARG A 37 21.21 21.03 11.79
C ARG A 37 20.87 22.00 12.93
N LYS A 38 20.31 23.15 12.62
CA LYS A 38 19.95 24.18 13.60
C LYS A 38 18.86 23.74 14.57
N TYR A 39 17.84 23.03 14.05
CA TYR A 39 16.66 22.68 14.85
C TYR A 39 16.73 21.27 15.43
N TYR A 40 17.37 20.32 14.76
CA TYR A 40 17.42 18.92 15.16
C TYR A 40 18.84 18.45 15.54
N GLY A 41 19.90 19.18 15.13
CA GLY A 41 21.27 18.71 15.30
C GLY A 41 21.66 17.65 14.28
N GLU A 42 22.41 16.65 14.74
CA GLU A 42 22.64 15.42 13.97
C GLU A 42 21.40 14.51 14.15
N LEU A 43 20.91 13.93 13.06
CA LEU A 43 19.82 12.99 13.12
C LEU A 43 20.31 11.61 13.62
N HIS A 44 19.61 11.03 14.58
CA HIS A 44 19.88 9.71 15.16
C HIS A 44 18.59 8.94 15.40
N GLY A 45 17.59 9.12 14.56
CA GLY A 45 16.27 8.53 14.64
C GLY A 45 15.22 9.46 14.05
N TYR A 46 13.97 9.03 14.09
CA TYR A 46 12.84 9.83 13.60
C TYR A 46 12.70 11.14 14.37
N VAL A 47 12.52 12.23 13.65
CA VAL A 47 12.31 13.58 14.22
C VAL A 47 10.84 13.89 14.49
N LYS A 48 9.93 13.04 13.98
CA LYS A 48 8.49 13.18 14.20
C LYS A 48 7.90 11.82 14.56
N ASP A 49 7.10 11.80 15.61
CA ASP A 49 6.36 10.63 16.04
C ASP A 49 4.94 10.70 15.45
N TYR A 50 4.64 9.86 14.48
CA TYR A 50 3.33 9.78 13.85
C TYR A 50 2.49 8.70 14.53
N LYS A 51 1.19 8.93 14.69
CA LYS A 51 0.24 7.87 15.08
C LYS A 51 0.29 6.72 14.09
N HIS A 52 0.03 7.03 12.82
CA HIS A 52 0.31 6.20 11.67
C HIS A 52 0.87 7.08 10.57
N PHE A 53 1.86 6.59 9.85
CA PHE A 53 2.47 7.31 8.76
C PHE A 53 1.72 6.99 7.47
N ALA A 54 1.01 8.00 6.91
CA ALA A 54 0.45 7.88 5.57
C ALA A 54 1.59 8.11 4.57
N ALA A 55 1.93 7.08 3.84
CA ALA A 55 3.02 7.10 2.89
C ALA A 55 2.73 8.02 1.70
N ASP A 56 3.78 8.65 1.20
CA ASP A 56 3.81 9.52 0.03
C ASP A 56 3.92 8.74 -1.29
N ASP A 57 4.25 9.43 -2.39
CA ASP A 57 4.44 8.81 -3.69
C ASP A 57 5.65 7.87 -3.74
N ASP A 58 6.69 8.10 -2.94
CA ASP A 58 7.87 7.24 -2.82
C ASP A 58 7.55 5.78 -2.46
N ALA A 59 6.56 5.57 -1.58
CA ALA A 59 6.12 4.22 -1.23
C ALA A 59 4.96 3.73 -2.10
N ASN A 60 4.04 4.63 -2.50
CA ASN A 60 2.89 4.29 -3.35
C ASN A 60 3.32 3.83 -4.75
N GLY A 61 4.27 4.55 -5.38
CA GLY A 61 4.76 4.24 -6.73
C GLY A 61 5.34 2.83 -6.86
N PRO A 62 6.36 2.46 -6.06
CA PRO A 62 6.95 1.12 -6.08
C PRO A 62 5.95 -0.01 -5.88
N VAL A 63 4.91 0.20 -5.05
CA VAL A 63 3.90 -0.83 -4.79
C VAL A 63 2.87 -0.94 -5.92
N PHE A 64 2.28 0.19 -6.35
CA PHE A 64 1.18 0.14 -7.31
C PHE A 64 1.64 -0.04 -8.76
N PHE A 65 2.81 0.49 -9.14
CA PHE A 65 3.30 0.34 -10.52
C PHE A 65 3.81 -1.07 -10.80
N LEU A 66 4.36 -1.75 -9.78
CA LEU A 66 4.75 -3.15 -9.88
C LEU A 66 3.56 -4.09 -10.11
N ARG A 67 2.33 -3.68 -9.77
CA ARG A 67 1.13 -4.47 -10.07
C ARG A 67 0.91 -4.73 -11.55
N ALA A 68 1.61 -4.03 -12.44
CA ALA A 68 1.67 -4.37 -13.85
C ALA A 68 1.95 -5.87 -14.07
N LEU A 69 2.85 -6.47 -13.27
CA LEU A 69 3.18 -7.90 -13.35
C LEU A 69 2.02 -8.84 -12.94
N ASP A 70 1.16 -8.39 -12.02
CA ASP A 70 -0.05 -9.14 -11.64
C ASP A 70 -1.16 -9.03 -12.69
N ASP A 71 -1.21 -7.90 -13.38
CA ASP A 71 -2.31 -7.48 -14.23
C ASP A 71 -2.12 -7.87 -15.71
N MET A 72 -0.89 -8.20 -16.11
CA MET A 72 -0.59 -8.66 -17.46
C MET A 72 -1.35 -9.95 -17.82
N PRO A 73 -1.95 -10.04 -19.03
CA PRO A 73 -2.63 -11.25 -19.45
C PRO A 73 -1.73 -12.49 -19.49
N VAL A 74 -0.46 -12.29 -19.79
CA VAL A 74 0.58 -13.32 -19.76
C VAL A 74 1.76 -12.80 -18.96
N PHE A 75 2.08 -13.48 -17.87
CA PHE A 75 3.21 -13.11 -17.03
C PHE A 75 4.54 -13.23 -17.78
N GLY A 76 5.38 -12.20 -17.69
CA GLY A 76 6.66 -12.15 -18.37
C GLY A 76 7.39 -10.81 -18.17
N GLU A 77 8.27 -10.46 -19.07
CA GLU A 77 8.92 -9.15 -19.08
C GLU A 77 7.89 -8.06 -19.42
N PRO A 78 7.74 -7.01 -18.60
CA PRO A 78 6.76 -5.96 -18.84
C PRO A 78 7.22 -5.03 -19.97
N ALA A 79 6.26 -4.50 -20.74
CA ALA A 79 6.46 -3.36 -21.62
C ALA A 79 6.07 -2.05 -20.88
N PRO A 80 6.55 -0.88 -21.33
CA PRO A 80 6.14 0.40 -20.74
C PRO A 80 4.62 0.59 -20.67
N GLN A 81 3.87 0.08 -21.64
CA GLN A 81 2.42 0.18 -21.68
C GLN A 81 1.75 -0.65 -20.56
N ASP A 82 2.30 -1.81 -20.18
CA ASP A 82 1.77 -2.62 -19.06
C ASP A 82 1.88 -1.85 -17.74
N VAL A 83 3.00 -1.16 -17.54
CA VAL A 83 3.19 -0.30 -16.35
C VAL A 83 2.28 0.93 -16.40
N ALA A 84 2.10 1.53 -17.57
CA ALA A 84 1.19 2.65 -17.77
C ALA A 84 -0.27 2.28 -17.43
N GLU A 85 -0.71 1.06 -17.77
CA GLU A 85 -2.04 0.56 -17.37
C GLU A 85 -2.18 0.47 -15.84
N ALA A 86 -1.12 0.07 -15.12
CA ALA A 86 -1.14 0.10 -13.66
C ALA A 86 -1.25 1.53 -13.10
N TRP A 87 -0.56 2.51 -13.69
CA TRP A 87 -0.70 3.92 -13.33
C TRP A 87 -2.15 4.39 -13.45
N LEU A 88 -2.79 4.11 -14.59
CA LEU A 88 -4.17 4.49 -14.86
C LEU A 88 -5.18 3.74 -13.96
N ASN A 89 -4.86 2.50 -13.57
CA ASN A 89 -5.78 1.66 -12.81
C ASN A 89 -5.75 1.92 -11.30
N TYR A 90 -4.59 2.25 -10.73
CA TYR A 90 -4.41 2.36 -9.27
C TYR A 90 -4.24 3.80 -8.77
N GLY A 91 -3.87 4.73 -9.63
CA GLY A 91 -3.74 6.14 -9.27
C GLY A 91 -5.10 6.83 -9.11
N ARG A 92 -5.13 7.88 -8.28
CA ARG A 92 -6.27 8.80 -8.12
C ARG A 92 -5.87 10.18 -8.61
N GLU A 93 -6.66 10.77 -9.49
CA GLU A 93 -6.36 12.11 -10.00
C GLU A 93 -6.67 13.19 -8.97
N GLY A 94 -5.65 14.04 -8.66
CA GLY A 94 -5.80 15.18 -7.77
C GLY A 94 -5.84 14.87 -6.27
N VAL A 95 -5.75 13.60 -5.89
CA VAL A 95 -5.68 13.13 -4.50
C VAL A 95 -4.83 11.86 -4.44
N GLY A 96 -4.48 11.41 -3.24
CA GLY A 96 -3.65 10.22 -3.08
C GLY A 96 -2.29 10.42 -3.74
N LEU A 97 -1.81 9.41 -4.46
CA LEU A 97 -0.54 9.40 -5.18
C LEU A 97 -0.30 10.65 -6.07
N TYR A 98 -1.37 11.27 -6.59
CA TYR A 98 -1.30 12.48 -7.44
C TYR A 98 -1.94 13.71 -6.76
N TRP A 99 -1.76 13.87 -5.44
CA TRP A 99 -2.34 15.00 -4.68
C TRP A 99 -1.74 16.36 -5.04
N TRP A 100 -0.52 16.41 -5.58
CA TRP A 100 0.23 17.63 -5.87
C TRP A 100 0.58 17.79 -7.35
N GLY A 101 0.93 19.00 -7.74
CA GLY A 101 1.51 19.34 -9.03
C GLY A 101 0.48 19.71 -10.08
N GLY A 102 0.11 18.78 -10.91
CA GLY A 102 -0.66 19.02 -12.13
C GLY A 102 0.21 19.03 -13.38
N TYR A 103 -0.42 19.28 -14.53
CA TYR A 103 0.26 19.29 -15.83
C TYR A 103 1.35 20.37 -15.91
N GLY A 104 2.55 19.96 -16.28
CA GLY A 104 3.72 20.85 -16.42
C GLY A 104 4.40 21.23 -15.10
N VAL A 105 3.98 20.66 -13.96
CA VAL A 105 4.57 20.89 -12.63
C VAL A 105 5.16 19.59 -12.09
N SER A 106 4.33 18.59 -11.78
CA SER A 106 4.78 17.24 -11.39
C SER A 106 5.01 16.39 -12.64
N THR A 107 6.11 15.68 -12.69
CA THR A 107 6.44 14.75 -13.79
C THR A 107 5.43 13.63 -13.87
N GLU A 108 5.12 13.02 -12.73
CA GLU A 108 4.22 11.88 -12.58
C GLU A 108 2.79 12.28 -12.96
N HIS A 109 2.30 13.38 -12.41
CA HIS A 109 0.96 13.87 -12.73
C HIS A 109 0.84 14.26 -14.21
N THR A 110 1.89 14.85 -14.79
CA THR A 110 1.95 15.18 -16.22
C THR A 110 1.88 13.91 -17.07
N ALA A 111 2.68 12.87 -16.76
CA ALA A 111 2.65 11.60 -17.46
C ALA A 111 1.28 10.90 -17.34
N TYR A 112 0.71 10.88 -16.14
CA TYR A 112 -0.64 10.35 -15.90
C TYR A 112 -1.70 11.04 -16.77
N LEU A 113 -1.67 12.37 -16.84
CA LEU A 113 -2.60 13.13 -17.69
C LEU A 113 -2.34 12.91 -19.18
N ASN A 114 -1.08 12.75 -19.60
CA ASN A 114 -0.73 12.35 -20.98
C ASN A 114 -1.35 11.00 -21.32
N LEU A 115 -1.19 9.99 -20.46
CA LEU A 115 -1.80 8.67 -20.64
C LEU A 115 -3.32 8.75 -20.74
N LYS A 116 -3.99 9.51 -19.85
CA LYS A 116 -5.44 9.73 -19.89
C LYS A 116 -5.89 10.39 -21.21
N ASN A 117 -5.06 11.24 -21.79
CA ASN A 117 -5.33 11.89 -23.08
C ASN A 117 -4.90 11.05 -24.28
N GLY A 118 -4.51 9.79 -24.08
CA GLY A 118 -4.21 8.82 -25.14
C GLY A 118 -2.80 8.92 -25.70
N ILE A 119 -1.85 9.58 -25.01
CA ILE A 119 -0.42 9.56 -25.34
C ILE A 119 0.17 8.32 -24.67
N PRO A 120 0.57 7.28 -25.44
CA PRO A 120 1.01 6.02 -24.86
C PRO A 120 2.41 6.12 -24.24
N ALA A 121 2.72 5.21 -23.31
CA ALA A 121 4.09 5.01 -22.84
C ALA A 121 4.96 4.32 -23.94
N PRO A 122 6.25 4.64 -24.07
CA PRO A 122 7.02 5.59 -23.25
C PRO A 122 6.90 7.07 -23.69
N GLN A 123 6.11 7.39 -24.71
CA GLN A 123 5.97 8.75 -25.22
C GLN A 123 5.42 9.70 -24.12
N SER A 124 4.54 9.19 -23.24
CA SER A 124 3.94 9.96 -22.12
C SER A 124 4.96 10.62 -21.19
N GLY A 125 6.15 10.00 -21.02
CA GLY A 125 7.23 10.48 -20.15
C GLY A 125 8.40 11.13 -20.90
N SER A 126 8.39 11.12 -22.25
CA SER A 126 9.56 11.50 -23.04
C SER A 126 9.93 12.97 -22.96
N ILE A 127 11.22 13.28 -23.12
CA ILE A 127 11.73 14.65 -23.25
C ILE A 127 11.04 15.38 -24.41
N HIS A 128 10.74 14.68 -25.50
CA HIS A 128 10.04 15.26 -26.63
C HIS A 128 8.64 15.75 -26.28
N GLN A 129 7.91 15.02 -25.42
CA GLN A 129 6.56 15.38 -25.01
C GLN A 129 6.53 16.44 -23.92
N ASN A 130 7.39 16.30 -22.91
CA ASN A 130 7.30 17.04 -21.64
C ASN A 130 8.40 18.08 -21.47
N GLY A 131 9.46 18.03 -22.27
CA GLY A 131 10.67 18.80 -22.11
C GLY A 131 11.63 18.18 -21.07
N LYS A 132 12.91 18.57 -21.17
CA LYS A 132 14.01 17.99 -20.40
C LYS A 132 13.83 18.17 -18.90
N THR A 133 13.41 19.37 -18.44
CA THR A 133 13.24 19.69 -17.02
C THR A 133 12.25 18.75 -16.33
N LEU A 134 11.11 18.43 -16.95
CA LEU A 134 10.14 17.51 -16.37
C LEU A 134 10.59 16.05 -16.48
N ALA A 135 11.17 15.65 -17.62
CA ALA A 135 11.53 14.26 -17.83
C ALA A 135 12.73 13.78 -16.98
N GLU A 136 13.51 14.70 -16.41
CA GLU A 136 14.71 14.39 -15.62
C GLU A 136 14.54 14.69 -14.12
N GLN A 137 13.32 14.57 -13.57
CA GLN A 137 13.10 14.69 -12.13
C GLN A 137 13.37 13.35 -11.41
N ILE A 138 13.42 13.40 -10.07
CA ILE A 138 13.85 12.28 -9.23
C ILE A 138 12.92 11.04 -9.30
N GLY A 139 11.64 11.21 -9.64
CA GLY A 139 10.68 10.11 -9.78
C GLY A 139 11.20 8.97 -10.67
N GLY A 140 12.14 9.26 -11.58
CA GLY A 140 12.81 8.22 -12.38
C GLY A 140 13.51 7.16 -11.53
N GLN A 141 14.08 7.53 -10.39
CA GLN A 141 14.81 6.59 -9.51
C GLN A 141 14.02 6.13 -8.29
N ILE A 142 12.95 6.81 -7.86
CA ILE A 142 12.23 6.42 -6.64
C ILE A 142 11.14 5.38 -6.87
N PHE A 143 10.55 5.29 -8.06
CA PHE A 143 9.47 4.34 -8.32
C PHE A 143 9.96 2.94 -8.75
N ILE A 144 11.25 2.67 -8.59
CA ILE A 144 11.89 1.45 -9.15
C ILE A 144 12.50 0.52 -8.11
N ASP A 145 12.49 0.85 -6.83
CA ASP A 145 13.15 0.04 -5.79
C ASP A 145 12.65 -1.41 -5.80
N THR A 146 11.35 -1.61 -5.90
CA THR A 146 10.76 -2.96 -5.98
C THR A 146 11.19 -3.72 -7.25
N TRP A 147 11.46 -3.03 -8.35
CA TRP A 147 12.00 -3.66 -9.57
C TRP A 147 13.43 -4.17 -9.38
N GLY A 148 14.23 -3.48 -8.54
CA GLY A 148 15.52 -3.98 -8.09
C GLY A 148 15.39 -5.20 -7.18
N LEU A 149 14.45 -5.15 -6.22
CA LEU A 149 14.21 -6.24 -5.26
C LEU A 149 13.73 -7.54 -5.90
N ILE A 150 12.98 -7.50 -6.99
CA ILE A 150 12.49 -8.71 -7.68
C ILE A 150 13.47 -9.29 -8.70
N ALA A 151 14.65 -8.68 -8.86
CA ALA A 151 15.72 -9.18 -9.74
C ALA A 151 17.03 -9.40 -8.93
N PRO A 152 17.02 -10.20 -7.85
CA PRO A 152 18.17 -10.39 -6.99
C PRO A 152 19.35 -10.99 -7.75
N ALA A 153 20.56 -10.43 -7.54
CA ALA A 153 21.82 -10.89 -8.13
C ALA A 153 21.84 -10.88 -9.71
N ASP A 154 21.02 -10.04 -10.32
CA ASP A 154 21.00 -9.82 -11.77
C ASP A 154 20.88 -8.31 -12.09
N PRO A 155 21.94 -7.51 -11.87
CA PRO A 155 21.90 -6.06 -12.07
C PRO A 155 21.46 -5.63 -13.47
N ALA A 156 21.81 -6.40 -14.51
CA ALA A 156 21.41 -6.08 -15.87
C ALA A 156 19.91 -6.24 -16.11
N ARG A 157 19.29 -7.27 -15.52
CA ARG A 157 17.83 -7.47 -15.56
C ARG A 157 17.13 -6.39 -14.75
N ALA A 158 17.59 -6.10 -13.53
CA ALA A 158 17.06 -5.05 -12.69
C ALA A 158 17.03 -3.69 -13.39
N ALA A 159 18.15 -3.31 -14.02
CA ALA A 159 18.26 -2.08 -14.80
C ALA A 159 17.25 -2.04 -15.97
N ARG A 160 17.11 -3.13 -16.74
CA ARG A 160 16.13 -3.18 -17.84
C ARG A 160 14.70 -2.99 -17.35
N TYR A 161 14.31 -3.68 -16.28
CA TYR A 161 12.95 -3.56 -15.72
C TYR A 161 12.69 -2.14 -15.20
N ALA A 162 13.65 -1.57 -14.49
CA ALA A 162 13.54 -0.22 -13.95
C ALA A 162 13.44 0.83 -15.08
N VAL A 163 14.25 0.74 -16.11
CA VAL A 163 14.17 1.63 -17.30
C VAL A 163 12.80 1.50 -17.97
N THR A 164 12.29 0.28 -18.13
CA THR A 164 10.94 0.05 -18.67
C THR A 164 9.87 0.74 -17.84
N ALA A 165 9.91 0.56 -16.50
CA ALA A 165 8.95 1.17 -15.59
C ALA A 165 9.07 2.70 -15.55
N ALA A 166 10.28 3.23 -15.41
CA ALA A 166 10.53 4.66 -15.35
C ALA A 166 10.18 5.39 -16.66
N SER A 167 10.27 4.73 -17.80
CA SER A 167 9.99 5.34 -19.13
C SER A 167 8.52 5.76 -19.30
N VAL A 168 7.62 5.32 -18.43
CA VAL A 168 6.22 5.79 -18.41
C VAL A 168 6.14 7.30 -18.17
N SER A 169 7.03 7.82 -17.33
CA SER A 169 7.01 9.22 -16.86
C SER A 169 8.31 9.99 -17.10
N HIS A 170 9.44 9.31 -17.25
CA HIS A 170 10.78 9.89 -17.30
C HIS A 170 11.55 9.52 -18.56
N ASP A 171 12.61 10.31 -18.83
CA ASP A 171 13.53 10.09 -19.95
C ASP A 171 14.92 10.67 -19.58
N GLY A 172 15.93 10.46 -20.44
CA GLY A 172 17.28 11.00 -20.23
C GLY A 172 17.92 10.55 -18.92
N GLU A 173 18.38 11.51 -18.12
CA GLU A 173 19.03 11.22 -16.82
C GLU A 173 18.09 10.55 -15.82
N GLY A 174 16.76 10.72 -15.95
CA GLY A 174 15.76 10.01 -15.17
C GLY A 174 15.84 8.49 -15.36
N LEU A 175 16.07 8.03 -16.58
CA LEU A 175 16.26 6.60 -16.88
C LEU A 175 17.63 6.08 -16.42
N HIS A 176 18.67 6.93 -16.43
CA HIS A 176 19.97 6.55 -15.89
C HIS A 176 19.89 6.32 -14.38
N GLY A 177 19.18 7.18 -13.65
CA GLY A 177 18.93 6.98 -12.22
C GLY A 177 18.17 5.68 -11.93
N ALA A 178 17.12 5.39 -12.71
CA ALA A 178 16.39 4.13 -12.60
C ALA A 178 17.30 2.91 -12.75
N ALA A 179 18.11 2.90 -13.83
CA ALA A 179 19.05 1.80 -14.10
C ALA A 179 20.07 1.62 -12.99
N PHE A 180 20.66 2.73 -12.51
CA PHE A 180 21.65 2.72 -11.44
C PHE A 180 21.06 2.15 -10.14
N MET A 181 19.94 2.70 -9.64
CA MET A 181 19.37 2.31 -8.35
C MET A 181 18.94 0.83 -8.34
N ALA A 182 18.22 0.39 -9.36
CA ALA A 182 17.78 -1.00 -9.42
C ALA A 182 18.95 -1.99 -9.53
N ALA A 183 20.00 -1.65 -10.30
CA ALA A 183 21.18 -2.49 -10.40
C ALA A 183 21.99 -2.53 -9.11
N ALA A 184 22.12 -1.43 -8.39
CA ALA A 184 22.77 -1.37 -7.09
C ALA A 184 22.00 -2.20 -6.04
N ILE A 185 20.66 -2.09 -5.99
CA ILE A 185 19.79 -2.94 -5.14
C ILE A 185 20.00 -4.42 -5.48
N SER A 186 19.99 -4.77 -6.76
CA SER A 186 20.19 -6.15 -7.22
C SER A 186 21.57 -6.70 -6.84
N LYS A 187 22.64 -5.90 -6.95
CA LYS A 187 24.00 -6.30 -6.57
C LYS A 187 24.15 -6.50 -5.07
N ALA A 188 23.46 -5.72 -4.25
CA ALA A 188 23.48 -5.83 -2.78
C ALA A 188 23.04 -7.21 -2.25
N PHE A 189 22.36 -8.03 -3.06
CA PHE A 189 22.08 -9.42 -2.69
C PHE A 189 23.33 -10.31 -2.65
N GLU A 190 24.39 -9.96 -3.39
CA GLU A 190 25.61 -10.75 -3.52
C GLU A 190 26.76 -10.31 -2.62
N THR A 191 26.84 -9.02 -2.30
CA THR A 191 27.97 -8.44 -1.59
C THR A 191 27.55 -7.37 -0.59
N SER A 192 28.33 -7.19 0.46
CA SER A 192 28.24 -6.05 1.39
C SER A 192 29.30 -4.97 1.10
N ASP A 193 30.11 -5.16 0.07
CA ASP A 193 31.09 -4.16 -0.35
C ASP A 193 30.39 -3.04 -1.13
N MET A 194 30.33 -1.84 -0.53
CA MET A 194 29.64 -0.69 -1.12
C MET A 194 30.29 -0.20 -2.42
N GLU A 195 31.59 -0.39 -2.61
CA GLU A 195 32.24 -0.03 -3.88
C GLU A 195 31.78 -0.97 -5.00
N GLU A 196 31.67 -2.28 -4.74
CA GLU A 196 31.11 -3.22 -5.72
C GLU A 196 29.63 -2.93 -6.02
N VAL A 197 28.84 -2.54 -5.03
CA VAL A 197 27.43 -2.19 -5.20
C VAL A 197 27.27 -0.94 -6.09
N ILE A 198 28.03 0.11 -5.81
CA ILE A 198 28.01 1.36 -6.58
C ILE A 198 28.51 1.12 -8.04
N GLU A 199 29.62 0.40 -8.20
CA GLU A 199 30.15 0.11 -9.54
C GLU A 199 29.20 -0.74 -10.39
N ALA A 200 28.46 -1.67 -9.79
CA ALA A 200 27.46 -2.45 -10.52
C ALA A 200 26.32 -1.58 -11.04
N GLY A 201 25.90 -0.56 -10.29
CA GLY A 201 24.95 0.46 -10.75
C GLY A 201 25.52 1.33 -11.88
N LEU A 202 26.73 1.87 -11.68
CA LEU A 202 27.40 2.70 -12.66
C LEU A 202 27.71 1.95 -13.98
N ALA A 203 27.89 0.64 -13.93
CA ALA A 203 28.09 -0.19 -15.13
C ALA A 203 26.85 -0.30 -16.03
N GLN A 204 25.65 0.05 -15.56
CA GLN A 204 24.41 -0.01 -16.32
C GLN A 204 24.04 1.30 -17.03
N ILE A 205 24.83 2.36 -16.85
CA ILE A 205 24.58 3.70 -17.41
C ILE A 205 25.74 4.15 -18.30
N PRO A 206 25.50 5.13 -19.23
CA PRO A 206 26.56 5.65 -20.08
C PRO A 206 27.70 6.29 -19.28
N ALA A 207 28.94 6.07 -19.75
CA ALA A 207 30.12 6.57 -19.06
C ALA A 207 30.23 8.12 -19.06
N ASP A 208 29.55 8.79 -19.97
CA ASP A 208 29.59 10.25 -20.18
C ASP A 208 28.29 10.97 -19.72
N CYS A 209 27.33 10.24 -19.11
CA CYS A 209 26.10 10.86 -18.60
C CYS A 209 26.36 11.70 -17.32
N LEU A 210 25.46 12.66 -17.04
CA LEU A 210 25.60 13.54 -15.89
C LEU A 210 25.45 12.78 -14.56
N TYR A 211 24.60 11.77 -14.54
CA TYR A 211 24.40 10.92 -13.35
C TYR A 211 25.72 10.27 -12.91
N ARG A 212 26.51 9.72 -13.86
CA ARG A 212 27.83 9.17 -13.56
C ARG A 212 28.82 10.27 -13.13
N GLN A 213 28.81 11.41 -13.81
CA GLN A 213 29.73 12.50 -13.49
C GLN A 213 29.57 13.03 -12.05
N VAL A 214 28.34 13.12 -11.53
CA VAL A 214 28.10 13.56 -10.15
C VAL A 214 28.59 12.50 -9.16
N PHE A 215 28.40 11.19 -9.43
CA PHE A 215 28.99 10.11 -8.63
C PHE A 215 30.51 10.18 -8.59
N ASP A 216 31.15 10.37 -9.74
CA ASP A 216 32.61 10.53 -9.84
C ASP A 216 33.12 11.77 -9.06
N ALA A 217 32.34 12.86 -9.04
CA ALA A 217 32.68 14.06 -8.26
C ALA A 217 32.63 13.78 -6.74
N VAL A 218 31.58 13.10 -6.28
CA VAL A 218 31.45 12.69 -4.87
C VAL A 218 32.54 11.71 -4.47
N GLN A 219 32.86 10.71 -5.32
CA GLN A 219 33.94 9.76 -5.08
C GLN A 219 35.30 10.47 -4.87
N ARG A 220 35.60 11.46 -5.69
CA ARG A 220 36.82 12.26 -5.53
C ARG A 220 36.84 13.02 -4.19
N CYS A 221 35.70 13.59 -3.75
CA CYS A 221 35.61 14.21 -2.43
C CYS A 221 35.87 13.20 -1.30
N TYR A 222 35.25 12.05 -1.38
CA TYR A 222 35.42 10.98 -0.40
C TYR A 222 36.88 10.48 -0.33
N GLN A 223 37.53 10.30 -1.48
CA GLN A 223 38.95 9.91 -1.55
C GLN A 223 39.88 10.96 -0.95
N ASN A 224 39.55 12.25 -1.07
CA ASN A 224 40.34 13.33 -0.48
C ASN A 224 40.17 13.43 1.04
N ASP A 225 38.94 13.35 1.55
CA ASP A 225 38.64 13.31 2.99
C ASP A 225 37.39 12.44 3.28
N PRO A 226 37.59 11.19 3.70
CA PRO A 226 36.49 10.27 4.00
C PRO A 226 35.78 10.56 5.35
N GLN A 227 36.09 11.69 6.01
CA GLN A 227 35.43 12.08 7.27
C GLN A 227 34.61 13.36 7.09
N ASP A 228 34.93 14.23 6.14
CA ASP A 228 34.24 15.51 5.94
C ASP A 228 33.19 15.44 4.83
N TRP A 229 32.03 14.81 5.14
CA TRP A 229 30.89 14.78 4.23
C TRP A 229 30.28 16.18 4.00
N ARG A 230 30.47 17.13 4.93
CA ARG A 230 29.95 18.49 4.79
C ARG A 230 30.72 19.31 3.73
N ALA A 231 32.00 19.10 3.61
CA ALA A 231 32.77 19.67 2.51
C ALA A 231 32.31 19.11 1.15
N CYS A 232 31.97 17.82 1.10
CA CYS A 232 31.38 17.21 -0.08
C CYS A 232 29.99 17.80 -0.41
N LEU A 233 29.12 17.97 0.59
CA LEU A 233 27.84 18.63 0.41
C LEU A 233 27.98 20.07 -0.10
N ALA A 234 28.92 20.83 0.46
CA ALA A 234 29.20 22.19 0.00
C ALA A 234 29.63 22.22 -1.48
N MET A 235 30.43 21.26 -1.93
CA MET A 235 30.79 21.08 -3.34
C MET A 235 29.54 20.79 -4.18
N LEU A 236 28.67 19.85 -3.73
CA LEU A 236 27.41 19.54 -4.43
C LEU A 236 26.52 20.78 -4.56
N GLN A 237 26.35 21.53 -3.49
CA GLN A 237 25.58 22.78 -3.50
C GLN A 237 26.15 23.83 -4.46
N ALA A 238 27.50 23.94 -4.56
CA ALA A 238 28.16 24.93 -5.42
C ALA A 238 28.17 24.52 -6.91
N GLU A 239 28.28 23.23 -7.22
CA GLU A 239 28.53 22.76 -8.59
C GLU A 239 27.38 21.95 -9.21
N TRP A 240 26.51 21.33 -8.39
CA TRP A 240 25.48 20.39 -8.80
C TRP A 240 24.08 20.70 -8.26
N GLY A 241 23.84 21.93 -7.74
CA GLY A 241 22.59 22.31 -7.11
C GLY A 241 21.45 22.64 -8.07
N TYR A 242 20.26 22.90 -7.52
CA TYR A 242 19.04 23.23 -8.26
C TYR A 242 19.10 24.57 -9.02
N ASP A 243 20.07 25.42 -8.73
CA ASP A 243 20.38 26.61 -9.53
C ASP A 243 20.90 26.28 -10.93
N ARG A 244 21.49 25.10 -11.11
CA ARG A 244 22.01 24.58 -12.38
C ARG A 244 21.09 23.53 -13.03
N TYR A 245 20.38 22.79 -12.23
CA TYR A 245 19.47 21.74 -12.64
C TYR A 245 18.04 22.10 -12.23
N PRO A 246 17.30 22.83 -13.08
CA PRO A 246 16.00 23.38 -12.72
C PRO A 246 14.92 22.31 -12.66
N GLY A 247 13.89 22.57 -11.87
CA GLY A 247 12.73 21.70 -11.64
C GLY A 247 12.33 21.73 -10.17
N VAL A 248 11.37 20.92 -9.80
CA VAL A 248 10.94 20.78 -8.41
C VAL A 248 12.00 20.00 -7.63
N CYS A 249 12.43 18.85 -8.19
CA CYS A 249 13.39 17.93 -7.58
C CYS A 249 14.20 17.20 -8.66
N HIS A 250 15.09 17.93 -9.38
CA HIS A 250 15.88 17.35 -10.47
C HIS A 250 16.76 16.20 -9.97
N ILE A 251 16.84 15.12 -10.77
CA ILE A 251 17.52 13.88 -10.39
C ILE A 251 19.02 14.05 -10.09
N ILE A 252 19.73 14.96 -10.78
CA ILE A 252 21.19 15.10 -10.64
C ILE A 252 21.64 15.60 -9.26
N PRO A 253 21.08 16.69 -8.66
CA PRO A 253 21.40 17.06 -7.28
C PRO A 253 21.15 15.90 -6.31
N ASN A 254 20.05 15.21 -6.47
CA ASN A 254 19.63 14.09 -5.61
C ASN A 254 20.51 12.85 -5.79
N ALA A 255 20.94 12.53 -7.01
CA ALA A 255 21.97 11.51 -7.26
C ALA A 255 23.27 11.82 -6.50
N GLY A 256 23.67 13.12 -6.45
CA GLY A 256 24.82 13.54 -5.64
C GLY A 256 24.62 13.28 -4.15
N VAL A 257 23.42 13.51 -3.60
CA VAL A 257 23.10 13.19 -2.19
C VAL A 257 23.14 11.69 -1.95
N CYS A 258 22.54 10.88 -2.83
CA CYS A 258 22.61 9.43 -2.73
C CYS A 258 24.04 8.91 -2.77
N ALA A 259 24.87 9.42 -3.69
CA ALA A 259 26.29 9.08 -3.77
C ALA A 259 27.03 9.45 -2.46
N LEU A 260 26.81 10.67 -1.93
CA LEU A 260 27.38 11.11 -0.66
C LEU A 260 26.98 10.15 0.47
N ALA A 261 25.70 9.84 0.59
CA ALA A 261 25.19 8.95 1.63
C ALA A 261 25.79 7.54 1.54
N LEU A 262 25.91 6.98 0.33
CA LEU A 262 26.48 5.65 0.12
C LEU A 262 27.97 5.59 0.45
N TYR A 263 28.78 6.59 0.03
CA TYR A 263 30.21 6.61 0.32
C TYR A 263 30.49 6.92 1.80
N TYR A 264 29.91 7.96 2.37
CA TYR A 264 30.20 8.41 3.74
C TYR A 264 29.43 7.63 4.83
N GLY A 265 28.37 6.90 4.44
CA GLY A 265 27.67 5.96 5.30
C GLY A 265 28.44 4.68 5.59
N LYS A 266 29.37 4.29 4.67
CA LYS A 266 30.31 3.17 4.85
C LYS A 266 29.63 1.83 5.17
N GLY A 267 28.47 1.56 4.60
CA GLY A 267 27.72 0.33 4.83
C GLY A 267 26.92 0.28 6.13
N ASP A 268 26.91 1.36 6.93
CA ASP A 268 26.04 1.48 8.11
C ASP A 268 24.67 2.01 7.69
N PHE A 269 23.63 1.25 8.01
CA PHE A 269 22.26 1.57 7.62
C PHE A 269 21.81 2.92 8.18
N ALA A 270 21.88 3.09 9.51
CA ALA A 270 21.40 4.29 10.18
C ALA A 270 22.13 5.53 9.66
N ARG A 271 23.47 5.45 9.65
CA ARG A 271 24.31 6.55 9.17
C ARG A 271 23.99 6.95 7.74
N THR A 272 23.71 5.99 6.86
CA THR A 272 23.44 6.28 5.45
C THR A 272 22.14 7.03 5.26
N ILE A 273 21.02 6.57 5.85
CA ILE A 273 19.73 7.28 5.73
C ILE A 273 19.72 8.62 6.46
N GLU A 274 20.45 8.72 7.59
CA GLU A 274 20.61 9.98 8.33
C GLU A 274 21.37 11.02 7.49
N LEU A 275 22.46 10.64 6.83
CA LEU A 275 23.21 11.50 5.93
C LEU A 275 22.37 11.99 4.76
N ALA A 276 21.61 11.10 4.12
CA ALA A 276 20.72 11.46 3.02
C ALA A 276 19.70 12.52 3.48
N SER A 277 19.06 12.30 4.63
CA SER A 277 18.08 13.24 5.19
C SER A 277 18.72 14.56 5.64
N MET A 278 19.95 14.55 6.19
CA MET A 278 20.65 15.75 6.66
C MET A 278 21.17 16.64 5.54
N CYS A 279 21.28 16.13 4.31
CA CYS A 279 21.69 16.95 3.16
C CYS A 279 20.64 17.98 2.73
N GLY A 280 19.37 17.78 3.10
CA GLY A 280 18.26 18.57 2.56
C GLY A 280 17.91 18.16 1.14
N TRP A 281 17.26 19.05 0.40
CA TRP A 281 16.66 18.78 -0.92
C TRP A 281 15.52 17.78 -0.81
N ASP A 282 15.54 16.70 -1.59
CA ASP A 282 14.50 15.67 -1.60
C ASP A 282 14.88 14.53 -0.63
N THR A 283 14.56 14.74 0.64
CA THR A 283 15.14 13.95 1.75
C THR A 283 14.54 12.57 1.90
N ASP A 284 13.25 12.39 1.67
CA ASP A 284 12.54 11.11 1.73
C ASP A 284 12.87 10.23 0.53
N CYS A 285 12.81 10.77 -0.67
CA CYS A 285 13.25 10.11 -1.89
C CYS A 285 14.68 9.56 -1.76
N ASN A 286 15.63 10.45 -1.36
CA ASN A 286 17.03 10.08 -1.24
C ASN A 286 17.26 9.02 -0.13
N ALA A 287 16.65 9.21 1.04
CA ALA A 287 16.78 8.27 2.15
C ALA A 287 16.07 6.95 1.87
N GLY A 288 14.96 6.96 1.15
CA GLY A 288 14.26 5.76 0.69
C GLY A 288 15.13 4.89 -0.22
N ASN A 289 15.67 5.47 -1.29
CA ASN A 289 16.55 4.76 -2.22
C ASN A 289 17.79 4.14 -1.55
N VAL A 290 18.54 4.96 -0.79
CA VAL A 290 19.74 4.41 -0.11
C VAL A 290 19.35 3.44 1.02
N GLY A 291 18.19 3.64 1.64
CA GLY A 291 17.61 2.74 2.63
C GLY A 291 17.28 1.35 2.06
N THR A 292 16.79 1.29 0.81
CA THR A 292 16.57 0.02 0.10
C THR A 292 17.88 -0.73 -0.11
N ILE A 293 18.90 -0.06 -0.66
CA ILE A 293 20.22 -0.66 -0.92
C ILE A 293 20.81 -1.17 0.39
N LEU A 294 20.87 -0.32 1.42
CA LEU A 294 21.47 -0.69 2.70
C LEU A 294 20.66 -1.76 3.44
N GLY A 295 19.34 -1.74 3.35
CA GLY A 295 18.48 -2.79 3.90
C GLY A 295 18.86 -4.17 3.34
N VAL A 296 19.05 -4.28 2.02
CA VAL A 296 19.50 -5.53 1.37
C VAL A 296 20.92 -5.91 1.81
N VAL A 297 21.82 -4.93 1.95
CA VAL A 297 23.22 -5.14 2.36
C VAL A 297 23.31 -5.71 3.78
N VAL A 298 22.61 -5.06 4.73
CA VAL A 298 22.77 -5.40 6.17
C VAL A 298 21.83 -6.50 6.64
N GLY A 299 20.76 -6.78 5.87
CA GLY A 299 19.71 -7.73 6.27
C GLY A 299 18.83 -7.22 7.43
N PRO A 300 17.82 -8.00 7.86
CA PRO A 300 16.83 -7.56 8.86
C PRO A 300 17.46 -7.19 10.21
N GLU A 301 18.49 -7.90 10.63
CA GLU A 301 19.16 -7.67 11.92
C GLU A 301 20.01 -6.38 11.92
N GLY A 302 20.44 -5.92 10.75
CA GLY A 302 21.26 -4.72 10.59
C GLY A 302 20.44 -3.41 10.61
N ILE A 303 19.10 -3.47 10.56
CA ILE A 303 18.24 -2.30 10.67
C ILE A 303 17.94 -2.04 12.16
N PRO A 304 18.36 -0.87 12.73
CA PRO A 304 18.18 -0.61 14.16
C PRO A 304 16.71 -0.55 14.60
N ALA A 305 16.45 -0.97 15.84
CA ALA A 305 15.11 -1.00 16.42
C ALA A 305 14.42 0.37 16.46
N CYS A 306 15.18 1.47 16.56
CA CYS A 306 14.64 2.84 16.54
C CYS A 306 13.98 3.20 15.20
N TYR A 307 14.33 2.53 14.10
CA TYR A 307 13.70 2.69 12.81
C TYR A 307 12.60 1.64 12.57
N ARG A 308 12.83 0.37 12.98
CA ARG A 308 11.86 -0.71 12.80
C ARG A 308 10.63 -0.58 13.69
N GLY A 309 10.84 -0.31 14.98
CA GLY A 309 9.76 -0.30 15.98
C GLY A 309 8.61 0.65 15.63
N PRO A 310 8.89 1.93 15.33
CA PRO A 310 7.83 2.86 14.94
C PRO A 310 7.15 2.54 13.60
N MET A 311 7.81 1.79 12.70
CA MET A 311 7.19 1.29 11.46
C MET A 311 6.19 0.19 11.74
N ASN A 312 6.46 -0.65 12.72
CA ASN A 312 5.63 -1.79 13.14
C ASN A 312 5.21 -2.72 11.96
N ASP A 313 6.07 -2.81 10.93
CA ASP A 313 5.83 -3.56 9.68
C ASP A 313 4.56 -3.19 8.92
N GLU A 314 4.06 -1.99 9.09
CA GLU A 314 2.84 -1.53 8.42
C GLU A 314 3.09 -0.27 7.58
N ILE A 315 2.48 -0.25 6.39
CA ILE A 315 2.46 0.91 5.49
C ILE A 315 1.01 1.22 5.14
N VAL A 316 0.66 2.50 5.19
CA VAL A 316 -0.62 3.01 4.72
C VAL A 316 -0.42 3.72 3.40
N LEU A 317 -1.06 3.21 2.35
CA LEU A 317 -1.00 3.70 0.98
C LEU A 317 -2.26 4.52 0.62
N SER A 318 -2.26 5.11 -0.57
CA SER A 318 -3.32 6.03 -1.02
C SER A 318 -3.80 5.78 -2.45
N GLY A 319 -3.70 4.54 -2.94
CA GLY A 319 -4.27 4.12 -4.22
C GLY A 319 -5.81 4.12 -4.20
N ILE A 320 -6.41 4.01 -5.40
CA ILE A 320 -7.88 4.00 -5.51
C ILE A 320 -8.51 2.74 -4.93
N SER A 321 -7.83 1.61 -4.99
CA SER A 321 -8.31 0.32 -4.48
C SER A 321 -8.07 0.22 -2.97
N GLY A 322 -9.00 0.75 -2.18
CA GLY A 322 -8.85 0.96 -0.73
C GLY A 322 -8.46 -0.28 0.09
N TYR A 323 -8.81 -1.49 -0.37
CA TYR A 323 -8.36 -2.75 0.24
C TYR A 323 -6.83 -2.93 0.20
N LEU A 324 -6.17 -2.40 -0.82
CA LEU A 324 -4.72 -2.53 -1.02
C LEU A 324 -3.91 -1.48 -0.26
N ASN A 325 -4.57 -0.55 0.42
CA ASN A 325 -3.93 0.58 1.09
C ASN A 325 -3.45 0.29 2.51
N ILE A 326 -3.83 -0.83 3.10
CA ILE A 326 -3.28 -1.33 4.36
C ILE A 326 -2.33 -2.48 4.01
N LEU A 327 -1.04 -2.23 4.10
CA LEU A 327 -0.03 -3.15 3.61
C LEU A 327 0.88 -3.61 4.75
N ASP A 328 0.94 -4.92 4.94
CA ASP A 328 1.88 -5.60 5.84
C ASP A 328 3.21 -5.84 5.12
N ILE A 329 4.31 -5.29 5.64
CA ILE A 329 5.64 -5.37 5.03
C ILE A 329 6.12 -6.82 4.84
N PRO A 330 6.05 -7.72 5.85
CA PRO A 330 6.43 -9.12 5.67
C PRO A 330 5.63 -9.84 4.58
N SER A 331 4.30 -9.67 4.55
CA SER A 331 3.44 -10.29 3.53
C SER A 331 3.74 -9.75 2.12
N TYR A 332 3.97 -8.44 2.00
CA TYR A 332 4.34 -7.85 0.71
C TYR A 332 5.73 -8.32 0.25
N SER A 333 6.68 -8.51 1.18
CA SER A 333 8.00 -9.06 0.88
C SER A 333 7.92 -10.51 0.38
N LYS A 334 7.02 -11.34 0.92
CA LYS A 334 6.71 -12.67 0.37
C LYS A 334 6.13 -12.58 -1.04
N LYS A 335 5.29 -11.57 -1.33
CA LYS A 335 4.80 -11.30 -2.69
C LYS A 335 5.94 -10.95 -3.65
N LEU A 336 6.84 -10.03 -3.25
CA LEU A 336 8.03 -9.68 -4.05
C LEU A 336 8.91 -10.89 -4.32
N PHE A 337 9.15 -11.72 -3.29
CA PHE A 337 9.89 -12.96 -3.42
C PHE A 337 9.23 -13.95 -4.39
N GLY A 338 7.91 -14.09 -4.33
CA GLY A 338 7.13 -14.89 -5.29
C GLY A 338 7.28 -14.41 -6.74
N LEU A 339 7.26 -13.08 -6.95
CA LEU A 339 7.52 -12.47 -8.26
C LEU A 339 8.95 -12.74 -8.73
N ALA A 340 9.95 -12.58 -7.85
CA ALA A 340 11.35 -12.87 -8.15
C ALA A 340 11.55 -14.34 -8.58
N CYS A 341 10.96 -15.29 -7.85
CA CYS A 341 10.99 -16.72 -8.21
C CYS A 341 10.37 -16.97 -9.61
N ARG A 342 9.19 -16.39 -9.87
CA ARG A 342 8.50 -16.56 -11.16
C ARG A 342 9.31 -15.97 -12.32
N LEU A 343 9.92 -14.79 -12.14
CA LEU A 343 10.77 -14.15 -13.17
C LEU A 343 12.07 -14.93 -13.41
N ALA A 344 12.59 -15.59 -12.38
CA ALA A 344 13.76 -16.49 -12.51
C ALA A 344 13.40 -17.87 -13.06
N GLY A 345 12.11 -18.22 -13.19
CA GLY A 345 11.66 -19.55 -13.58
C GLY A 345 11.91 -20.61 -12.51
N GLU A 346 11.97 -20.20 -11.24
CA GLU A 346 12.21 -21.05 -10.08
C GLU A 346 10.94 -21.29 -9.27
N GLU A 347 10.88 -22.43 -8.56
CA GLU A 347 9.81 -22.69 -7.60
C GLU A 347 9.94 -21.76 -6.39
N CYS A 348 8.80 -21.21 -5.93
CA CYS A 348 8.75 -20.38 -4.73
C CYS A 348 8.49 -21.28 -3.51
N PRO A 349 9.42 -21.38 -2.54
CA PRO A 349 9.23 -22.21 -1.35
C PRO A 349 8.19 -21.64 -0.37
N GLU A 350 7.94 -20.34 -0.42
CA GLU A 350 6.97 -19.64 0.44
C GLU A 350 6.02 -18.80 -0.45
N PRO A 351 5.08 -19.45 -1.17
CA PRO A 351 4.19 -18.72 -2.07
C PRO A 351 3.25 -17.79 -1.28
N PRO A 352 3.05 -16.54 -1.72
CA PRO A 352 2.10 -15.64 -1.09
C PRO A 352 0.66 -16.15 -1.23
N ALA A 353 -0.20 -15.84 -0.26
CA ALA A 353 -1.64 -16.04 -0.39
C ALA A 353 -2.20 -15.24 -1.56
N GLN A 354 -3.13 -15.82 -2.32
CA GLN A 354 -3.70 -15.22 -3.53
C GLN A 354 -5.23 -15.04 -3.46
N ASP A 355 -5.83 -15.37 -2.33
CA ASP A 355 -7.29 -15.44 -2.14
C ASP A 355 -7.83 -14.42 -1.12
N GLY A 356 -6.99 -13.47 -0.68
CA GLY A 356 -7.35 -12.50 0.35
C GLY A 356 -7.17 -13.01 1.79
N THR A 357 -6.70 -14.23 2.00
CA THR A 357 -6.31 -14.72 3.33
C THR A 357 -5.18 -13.87 3.89
N LEU A 358 -5.38 -13.30 5.08
CA LEU A 358 -4.29 -12.71 5.85
C LEU A 358 -3.63 -13.83 6.66
N HIS A 359 -2.32 -13.99 6.49
CA HIS A 359 -1.52 -14.96 7.23
C HIS A 359 -0.23 -14.34 7.73
N TYR A 360 -0.10 -14.19 9.04
CA TYR A 360 1.02 -13.58 9.74
C TYR A 360 1.71 -14.65 10.60
N ASP A 361 2.87 -15.10 10.18
CA ASP A 361 3.56 -16.27 10.75
C ASP A 361 4.80 -15.93 11.59
N PHE A 362 5.17 -14.66 11.70
CA PHE A 362 6.28 -14.12 12.48
C PHE A 362 7.64 -14.80 12.22
N THR A 363 7.80 -15.50 11.11
CA THR A 363 9.02 -16.26 10.80
C THR A 363 10.15 -15.42 10.20
N LEU A 364 9.86 -14.21 9.70
CA LEU A 364 10.87 -13.26 9.28
C LEU A 364 11.50 -12.57 10.51
N PRO A 365 12.84 -12.43 10.55
CA PRO A 365 13.52 -11.89 11.72
C PRO A 365 13.00 -10.51 12.12
N GLY A 366 12.49 -10.39 13.34
CA GLY A 366 11.96 -9.15 13.90
C GLY A 366 10.60 -8.71 13.37
N ALA A 367 9.84 -9.56 12.69
CA ALA A 367 8.51 -9.25 12.17
C ALA A 367 7.49 -9.00 13.29
N THR A 368 6.65 -7.97 13.11
CA THR A 368 5.57 -7.57 14.02
C THR A 368 4.20 -7.60 13.38
N HIS A 369 4.13 -7.58 12.05
CA HIS A 369 2.89 -7.66 11.26
C HIS A 369 1.82 -6.63 11.64
N GLY A 370 2.21 -5.41 12.02
CA GLY A 370 1.25 -4.36 12.37
C GLY A 370 0.42 -4.64 13.63
N PHE A 371 0.82 -5.59 14.49
CA PHE A 371 0.12 -5.82 15.74
C PHE A 371 0.39 -4.72 16.76
N HIS A 372 -0.67 -4.32 17.47
CA HIS A 372 -0.66 -3.28 18.49
C HIS A 372 -1.08 -3.81 19.85
N VAL A 373 -0.63 -3.15 20.92
CA VAL A 373 -1.13 -3.33 22.27
C VAL A 373 -1.84 -2.07 22.76
N SER A 374 -2.95 -2.23 23.46
CA SER A 374 -3.76 -1.10 23.91
C SER A 374 -3.15 -0.31 25.08
N ASP A 375 -2.23 -0.90 25.81
CA ASP A 375 -1.59 -0.31 26.99
C ASP A 375 -0.10 -0.66 27.02
N PRO A 376 0.76 0.18 26.41
CA PRO A 376 2.19 -0.07 26.35
C PRO A 376 2.91 0.06 27.71
N ILE A 377 2.23 0.59 28.75
CA ILE A 377 2.79 0.66 30.11
C ILE A 377 2.64 -0.70 30.80
N ARG A 378 1.52 -1.40 30.55
CA ARG A 378 1.24 -2.71 31.17
C ARG A 378 1.73 -3.88 30.37
N CYS A 379 1.92 -3.72 29.08
CA CYS A 379 2.34 -4.76 28.16
C CYS A 379 3.31 -4.20 27.13
N MET A 380 4.51 -4.78 27.08
CA MET A 380 5.50 -4.49 26.06
C MET A 380 5.46 -5.58 24.99
N ALA A 381 5.04 -5.21 23.76
CA ALA A 381 5.07 -6.09 22.60
C ALA A 381 6.38 -5.90 21.83
N GLN A 382 7.06 -6.99 21.49
CA GLN A 382 8.28 -6.97 20.68
C GLN A 382 8.43 -8.29 19.91
N ALA A 383 9.04 -8.21 18.74
CA ALA A 383 9.41 -9.42 18.00
C ALA A 383 10.41 -10.27 18.79
N SER A 384 10.30 -11.58 18.68
CA SER A 384 11.13 -12.57 19.39
C SER A 384 11.43 -13.76 18.49
N GLU A 385 12.66 -14.25 18.54
CA GLU A 385 13.09 -15.48 17.87
C GLU A 385 12.61 -16.75 18.60
N GLU A 386 12.06 -16.59 19.82
CA GLU A 386 11.53 -17.71 20.58
C GLU A 386 10.37 -18.37 19.82
N ARG A 387 10.23 -19.69 19.99
CA ARG A 387 9.16 -20.52 19.39
C ARG A 387 9.17 -20.55 17.85
N GLY A 388 10.34 -20.30 17.23
CA GLY A 388 10.48 -20.27 15.78
C GLY A 388 10.05 -18.95 15.12
N GLY A 389 9.96 -17.88 15.91
CA GLY A 389 9.46 -16.57 15.56
C GLY A 389 8.10 -16.28 16.20
N SER A 390 7.98 -15.14 16.86
CA SER A 390 6.75 -14.75 17.55
C SER A 390 6.71 -13.26 17.86
N LEU A 391 5.53 -12.75 18.15
CA LEU A 391 5.36 -11.47 18.83
C LEU A 391 5.19 -11.76 20.33
N ARG A 392 6.19 -11.39 21.13
CA ARG A 392 6.16 -11.54 22.58
C ARG A 392 5.51 -10.32 23.23
N CYS A 393 4.45 -10.56 23.99
CA CYS A 393 3.77 -9.57 24.82
C CYS A 393 4.13 -9.83 26.27
N PHE A 394 5.17 -9.15 26.76
CA PHE A 394 5.56 -9.23 28.18
C PHE A 394 4.65 -8.29 29.00
N TYR A 395 4.04 -8.85 30.05
CA TYR A 395 3.16 -8.10 30.96
C TYR A 395 3.58 -8.33 32.41
N GLU A 396 3.39 -7.29 33.23
CA GLU A 396 3.64 -7.36 34.67
C GLU A 396 2.63 -6.58 35.46
N ARG A 397 2.46 -6.97 36.74
CA ARG A 397 1.64 -6.27 37.75
C ARG A 397 0.16 -6.09 37.36
N LEU A 398 -0.41 -7.00 36.61
CA LEU A 398 -1.84 -6.98 36.34
C LEU A 398 -2.61 -7.49 37.56
N ILE A 399 -3.41 -6.66 38.18
CA ILE A 399 -4.34 -7.08 39.25
C ILE A 399 -5.68 -7.50 38.66
N ARG A 400 -6.52 -8.15 39.44
CA ARG A 400 -7.82 -8.65 39.03
C ARG A 400 -8.64 -7.62 38.27
N GLY A 401 -9.07 -7.95 37.07
CA GLY A 401 -9.85 -7.13 36.16
C GLY A 401 -9.01 -6.21 35.28
N GLU A 402 -7.72 -6.09 35.50
CA GLU A 402 -6.80 -5.39 34.59
C GLU A 402 -6.32 -6.30 33.47
N GLY A 403 -5.87 -5.70 32.38
CA GLY A 403 -5.34 -6.43 31.23
C GLY A 403 -4.99 -5.49 30.10
N PHE A 404 -4.76 -6.06 28.94
CA PHE A 404 -4.48 -5.33 27.70
C PHE A 404 -5.14 -6.05 26.52
N LYS A 405 -5.22 -5.36 25.39
CA LYS A 405 -5.63 -5.93 24.12
C LYS A 405 -4.40 -6.09 23.23
N LEU A 406 -4.34 -7.18 22.50
CA LEU A 406 -3.42 -7.42 21.40
C LEU A 406 -4.27 -7.53 20.13
N PHE A 407 -4.01 -6.68 19.12
CA PHE A 407 -4.88 -6.60 17.94
C PHE A 407 -4.12 -6.15 16.71
N VAL A 408 -4.69 -6.47 15.55
CA VAL A 408 -4.34 -5.90 14.26
C VAL A 408 -5.46 -4.98 13.80
N LYS A 409 -5.10 -3.86 13.17
CA LYS A 409 -6.07 -2.96 12.54
C LYS A 409 -6.41 -3.45 11.15
N THR A 410 -7.70 -3.45 10.85
CA THR A 410 -8.26 -3.90 9.57
C THR A 410 -8.98 -2.80 8.83
N PHE A 411 -9.06 -1.61 9.43
CA PHE A 411 -9.63 -0.41 8.85
C PHE A 411 -9.11 0.84 9.57
N TYR A 412 -8.91 1.93 8.83
CA TYR A 412 -8.43 3.20 9.37
C TYR A 412 -9.42 4.33 9.12
N ARG A 413 -9.35 5.32 10.01
CA ARG A 413 -10.12 6.56 9.98
C ARG A 413 -9.18 7.76 10.02
N ARG A 414 -9.66 8.95 9.65
CA ARG A 414 -8.87 10.18 9.73
C ARG A 414 -8.26 10.43 11.12
N ARG A 415 -8.95 10.06 12.19
CA ARG A 415 -8.47 10.19 13.58
C ARG A 415 -7.19 9.40 13.88
N ASP A 416 -6.86 8.42 13.06
CA ASP A 416 -5.68 7.57 13.22
C ASP A 416 -4.41 8.22 12.66
N PHE A 417 -4.53 9.36 11.96
CA PHE A 417 -3.43 10.04 11.29
C PHE A 417 -3.20 11.45 11.85
N ASP A 418 -1.94 11.88 11.85
CA ASP A 418 -1.53 13.26 12.14
C ASP A 418 -1.19 14.05 10.86
N ASP A 419 -0.94 13.35 9.75
CA ASP A 419 -0.70 13.92 8.43
C ASP A 419 -1.47 13.09 7.38
N GLU A 420 -2.37 13.74 6.67
CA GLU A 420 -3.24 13.13 5.67
C GLU A 420 -3.15 13.81 4.30
N ARG A 421 -2.01 14.41 3.95
CA ARG A 421 -1.82 15.11 2.67
C ARG A 421 -2.21 14.25 1.47
N TYR A 422 -1.88 12.97 1.51
CA TYR A 422 -2.19 12.02 0.45
C TYR A 422 -3.62 11.47 0.50
N MET A 423 -4.43 11.88 1.50
CA MET A 423 -5.85 11.50 1.64
C MET A 423 -6.11 10.01 1.39
N PRO A 424 -5.51 9.10 2.19
CA PRO A 424 -5.69 7.67 2.00
C PRO A 424 -7.16 7.28 2.19
N VAL A 425 -7.60 6.27 1.44
CA VAL A 425 -8.95 5.68 1.56
C VAL A 425 -8.82 4.19 1.81
N PHE A 426 -9.79 3.61 2.53
CA PHE A 426 -9.71 2.22 2.96
C PHE A 426 -11.00 1.47 2.66
N SER A 427 -10.85 0.23 2.19
CA SER A 427 -11.87 -0.81 2.34
C SER A 427 -11.44 -1.73 3.48
N PRO A 428 -12.38 -2.29 4.27
CA PRO A 428 -12.02 -3.19 5.36
C PRO A 428 -11.23 -4.42 4.87
N LEU A 429 -10.29 -4.90 5.68
CA LEU A 429 -9.62 -6.19 5.46
C LEU A 429 -10.39 -7.35 6.08
N ALA A 430 -11.25 -7.07 7.07
CA ALA A 430 -11.99 -8.07 7.83
C ALA A 430 -13.51 -7.89 7.65
N TYR A 431 -14.21 -9.00 7.46
CA TYR A 431 -15.66 -9.02 7.21
C TYR A 431 -16.35 -10.03 8.13
N PRO A 432 -17.59 -9.75 8.58
CA PRO A 432 -18.42 -10.73 9.28
C PRO A 432 -18.50 -12.05 8.52
N GLY A 433 -18.52 -13.19 9.24
CA GLY A 433 -18.55 -14.53 8.69
C GLY A 433 -17.18 -15.16 8.42
N GLN A 434 -16.12 -14.37 8.26
CA GLN A 434 -14.75 -14.89 8.18
C GLN A 434 -14.32 -15.51 9.51
N THR A 435 -13.32 -16.38 9.47
CA THR A 435 -12.72 -17.00 10.66
C THR A 435 -11.37 -16.34 10.96
N ALA A 436 -11.23 -15.81 12.18
CA ALA A 436 -9.96 -15.37 12.72
C ALA A 436 -9.39 -16.47 13.63
N SER A 437 -8.11 -16.79 13.49
CA SER A 437 -7.39 -17.79 14.28
C SER A 437 -6.09 -17.20 14.81
N PHE A 438 -5.88 -17.30 16.12
CA PHE A 438 -4.67 -16.87 16.83
C PHE A 438 -4.01 -18.09 17.45
N THR A 439 -2.80 -18.44 17.03
CA THR A 439 -1.98 -19.45 17.71
C THR A 439 -1.08 -18.77 18.69
N VAL A 440 -1.31 -19.06 19.97
CA VAL A 440 -0.63 -18.40 21.09
C VAL A 440 0.03 -19.40 22.00
N ALA A 441 1.04 -18.94 22.75
CA ALA A 441 1.64 -19.63 23.88
C ALA A 441 1.64 -18.71 25.09
N LEU A 442 1.54 -19.27 26.28
CA LEU A 442 1.51 -18.51 27.53
C LEU A 442 2.58 -19.02 28.50
N GLU A 443 3.47 -18.14 28.91
CA GLU A 443 4.42 -18.35 29.98
C GLU A 443 4.02 -17.49 31.18
N ARG A 444 3.57 -18.13 32.23
CA ARG A 444 3.20 -17.45 33.49
C ARG A 444 4.36 -17.47 34.46
N LEU A 445 4.72 -16.30 34.95
CA LEU A 445 5.74 -16.12 35.98
C LEU A 445 5.12 -15.96 37.38
N HIS A 446 3.92 -15.37 37.43
CA HIS A 446 3.19 -15.13 38.68
C HIS A 446 1.69 -15.02 38.41
N GLY A 447 0.85 -15.20 39.47
CA GLY A 447 -0.61 -15.17 39.40
C GLY A 447 -1.23 -16.56 39.39
N ASP A 448 -2.58 -16.66 39.37
CA ASP A 448 -3.30 -17.92 39.41
C ASP A 448 -4.24 -18.15 38.22
N GLN A 449 -4.82 -17.10 37.62
CA GLN A 449 -5.77 -17.26 36.54
C GLN A 449 -5.84 -16.06 35.60
N LEU A 450 -5.88 -16.33 34.28
CA LEU A 450 -6.04 -15.34 33.21
C LEU A 450 -7.17 -15.76 32.27
N SER A 451 -7.78 -14.79 31.59
CA SER A 451 -8.64 -15.06 30.44
C SER A 451 -8.08 -14.41 29.16
N LEU A 452 -8.22 -15.11 28.04
CA LEU A 452 -8.08 -14.55 26.70
C LEU A 452 -9.47 -14.49 26.07
N THR A 453 -9.92 -13.28 25.77
CA THR A 453 -11.24 -13.04 25.18
C THR A 453 -11.05 -12.52 23.76
N PRO A 454 -11.46 -13.27 22.73
CA PRO A 454 -11.50 -12.75 21.37
C PRO A 454 -12.46 -11.56 21.29
N TYR A 455 -12.11 -10.57 20.45
CA TYR A 455 -12.98 -9.41 20.23
C TYR A 455 -12.82 -8.82 18.84
N VAL A 456 -13.84 -8.10 18.42
CA VAL A 456 -13.78 -7.19 17.29
C VAL A 456 -14.23 -5.80 17.73
N LYS A 457 -13.75 -4.77 17.03
CA LYS A 457 -14.20 -3.39 17.24
C LYS A 457 -14.78 -2.83 15.96
N GLU A 458 -15.97 -2.28 16.05
CA GLU A 458 -16.65 -1.59 14.97
C GLU A 458 -16.17 -0.13 14.90
N SER A 459 -15.93 0.38 13.67
CA SER A 459 -15.22 1.63 13.44
C SER A 459 -16.05 2.89 13.68
N PHE A 460 -17.32 2.92 13.24
CA PHE A 460 -18.12 4.15 13.22
C PHE A 460 -18.65 4.53 14.58
N THR A 461 -19.07 3.57 15.39
CA THR A 461 -19.57 3.75 16.75
C THR A 461 -18.50 3.51 17.80
N GLY A 462 -17.42 2.80 17.48
CA GLY A 462 -16.38 2.38 18.40
C GLY A 462 -16.81 1.22 19.30
N ARG A 463 -17.91 0.53 18.99
CA ARG A 463 -18.43 -0.59 19.77
C ARG A 463 -17.47 -1.78 19.72
N GLU A 464 -17.13 -2.29 20.93
CA GLU A 464 -16.39 -3.54 21.08
C GLU A 464 -17.37 -4.69 21.29
N ILE A 465 -17.20 -5.76 20.51
CA ILE A 465 -17.96 -6.99 20.62
C ILE A 465 -17.01 -8.04 21.18
N LEU A 466 -17.20 -8.40 22.45
CA LEU A 466 -16.44 -9.44 23.12
C LEU A 466 -17.12 -10.78 22.87
N LEU A 467 -16.30 -11.79 22.57
CA LEU A 467 -16.76 -13.18 22.38
C LEU A 467 -16.51 -14.01 23.66
N GLU A 468 -16.71 -15.32 23.58
CA GLU A 468 -16.56 -16.20 24.74
C GLU A 468 -15.09 -16.25 25.22
N PRO A 469 -14.82 -15.96 26.50
CA PRO A 469 -13.48 -16.00 27.04
C PRO A 469 -12.99 -17.44 27.25
N VAL A 470 -11.71 -17.66 26.99
CA VAL A 470 -11.01 -18.90 27.38
C VAL A 470 -10.16 -18.61 28.61
N VAL A 471 -10.32 -19.40 29.65
CA VAL A 471 -9.64 -19.22 30.95
C VAL A 471 -8.48 -20.18 31.10
N PHE A 472 -7.35 -19.68 31.57
CA PHE A 472 -6.12 -20.43 31.76
C PHE A 472 -5.61 -20.30 33.20
N SER A 473 -5.28 -21.44 33.81
CA SER A 473 -4.64 -21.50 35.15
C SER A 473 -3.15 -21.81 35.06
N ASP A 474 -2.69 -22.39 33.95
CA ASP A 474 -1.32 -22.85 33.76
C ASP A 474 -0.70 -22.24 32.50
N SER A 475 0.64 -22.29 32.42
CA SER A 475 1.37 -22.03 31.18
C SER A 475 1.07 -23.12 30.14
N PHE A 476 1.17 -22.76 28.85
CA PHE A 476 1.02 -23.71 27.74
C PHE A 476 1.92 -23.33 26.58
N ASP A 477 2.37 -24.31 25.82
CA ASP A 477 3.34 -24.12 24.75
C ASP A 477 2.71 -23.69 23.42
N SER A 478 1.48 -24.12 23.14
CA SER A 478 0.73 -23.72 21.93
C SER A 478 -0.76 -24.01 22.08
N GLN A 479 -1.58 -23.05 21.73
CA GLN A 479 -3.03 -23.19 21.60
C GLN A 479 -3.57 -22.25 20.52
N THR A 480 -4.43 -22.77 19.65
CA THR A 480 -5.12 -21.97 18.64
C THR A 480 -6.51 -21.59 19.13
N LEU A 481 -6.79 -20.30 19.18
CA LEU A 481 -8.09 -19.73 19.45
C LEU A 481 -8.70 -19.28 18.11
N SER A 482 -9.77 -19.95 17.69
CA SER A 482 -10.46 -19.64 16.43
C SER A 482 -11.89 -19.21 16.71
N PHE A 483 -12.35 -18.18 15.99
CA PHE A 483 -13.70 -17.65 16.12
C PHE A 483 -14.18 -17.05 14.80
N THR A 484 -15.49 -17.12 14.58
CA THR A 484 -16.12 -16.45 13.44
C THR A 484 -16.34 -14.98 13.79
N LEU A 485 -15.98 -14.07 12.88
CA LEU A 485 -16.21 -12.65 13.04
C LEU A 485 -17.72 -12.37 13.09
N PRO A 486 -18.20 -11.68 14.15
CA PRO A 486 -19.62 -11.39 14.32
C PRO A 486 -20.11 -10.30 13.37
N ASP A 487 -21.42 -10.22 13.19
CA ASP A 487 -22.06 -9.09 12.50
C ASP A 487 -21.83 -7.79 13.30
N VAL A 488 -21.52 -6.72 12.56
CA VAL A 488 -21.28 -5.38 13.11
C VAL A 488 -22.41 -4.38 12.76
N GLU A 489 -23.59 -4.92 12.43
CA GLU A 489 -24.84 -4.16 12.27
C GLU A 489 -24.71 -2.98 11.29
N GLY A 490 -24.15 -3.24 10.11
CA GLY A 490 -24.00 -2.25 9.04
C GLY A 490 -22.73 -1.38 9.12
N GLY A 491 -21.93 -1.55 10.17
CA GLY A 491 -20.63 -0.90 10.32
C GLY A 491 -19.49 -1.66 9.62
N VAL A 492 -18.25 -1.32 9.97
CA VAL A 492 -17.04 -1.98 9.49
C VAL A 492 -16.15 -2.40 10.64
N ILE A 493 -15.48 -3.55 10.51
CA ILE A 493 -14.53 -4.04 11.53
C ILE A 493 -13.23 -3.24 11.41
N GLU A 494 -12.84 -2.57 12.52
CA GLU A 494 -11.62 -1.77 12.63
C GLU A 494 -10.47 -2.55 13.27
N GLU A 495 -10.79 -3.39 14.27
CA GLU A 495 -9.81 -4.18 15.02
C GLU A 495 -10.29 -5.62 15.15
N VAL A 496 -9.36 -6.58 15.00
CA VAL A 496 -9.53 -7.99 15.33
C VAL A 496 -8.43 -8.36 16.32
N GLY A 497 -8.80 -8.93 17.48
CA GLY A 497 -7.79 -9.17 18.50
C GLY A 497 -8.20 -10.07 19.65
N LEU A 498 -7.30 -10.17 20.63
CA LEU A 498 -7.46 -10.87 21.90
C LEU A 498 -7.32 -9.87 23.06
N LYS A 499 -8.23 -9.93 24.02
CA LYS A 499 -8.14 -9.21 25.28
C LYS A 499 -7.67 -10.18 26.36
N LEU A 500 -6.46 -9.95 26.89
CA LEU A 500 -5.99 -10.63 28.09
C LEU A 500 -6.51 -9.90 29.33
N THR A 501 -7.07 -10.64 30.30
CA THR A 501 -7.56 -10.08 31.55
C THR A 501 -7.14 -10.95 32.73
N SER A 502 -6.58 -10.35 33.78
CA SER A 502 -6.29 -11.02 35.05
C SER A 502 -7.58 -11.38 35.77
N LEU A 503 -7.71 -12.63 36.16
CA LEU A 503 -8.76 -13.16 37.04
C LEU A 503 -8.22 -13.57 38.40
N SER A 504 -6.95 -13.36 38.66
CA SER A 504 -6.24 -13.74 39.88
C SER A 504 -6.93 -13.21 41.16
N GLN A 505 -6.76 -13.93 42.26
CA GLN A 505 -7.38 -13.55 43.54
C GLN A 505 -6.83 -12.19 44.06
N ALA A 506 -7.63 -11.54 44.91
CA ALA A 506 -7.21 -10.30 45.55
C ALA A 506 -5.89 -10.48 46.32
N LYS A 507 -4.92 -9.59 46.09
CA LYS A 507 -3.52 -9.57 46.56
C LYS A 507 -2.52 -10.33 45.73
N LEU A 508 -2.94 -11.04 44.67
CA LEU A 508 -2.02 -11.56 43.64
C LEU A 508 -1.98 -10.56 42.49
N TYR A 509 -0.89 -10.58 41.74
CA TYR A 509 -0.75 -9.90 40.47
C TYR A 509 -0.30 -10.92 39.43
N ASP A 510 -0.68 -10.72 38.19
CA ASP A 510 -0.20 -11.56 37.09
C ASP A 510 1.01 -10.91 36.42
N ALA A 511 1.97 -11.75 36.10
CA ALA A 511 3.15 -11.42 35.30
C ALA A 511 3.52 -12.62 34.41
N GLY A 512 3.98 -12.34 33.18
CA GLY A 512 4.35 -13.39 32.24
C GLY A 512 4.55 -12.85 30.83
N SER A 513 4.51 -13.77 29.87
CA SER A 513 4.57 -13.47 28.43
C SER A 513 3.48 -14.22 27.70
N LEU A 514 2.75 -13.50 26.87
CA LEU A 514 1.91 -14.09 25.82
C LEU A 514 2.70 -14.02 24.50
N TYR A 515 2.84 -15.12 23.81
CA TYR A 515 3.48 -15.20 22.51
C TYR A 515 2.42 -15.43 21.45
N LEU A 516 2.37 -14.59 20.43
CA LEU A 516 1.60 -14.84 19.22
C LEU A 516 2.55 -15.39 18.16
N THR A 517 2.30 -16.63 17.70
CA THR A 517 3.17 -17.33 16.75
C THR A 517 2.56 -17.45 15.36
N ASP A 518 1.23 -17.37 15.24
CA ASP A 518 0.52 -17.40 13.96
C ASP A 518 -0.82 -16.68 14.10
N PHE A 519 -1.17 -15.89 13.09
CA PHE A 519 -2.49 -15.30 12.93
C PHE A 519 -3.00 -15.55 11.53
N ARG A 520 -4.27 -15.95 11.43
CA ARG A 520 -4.97 -16.11 10.15
C ARG A 520 -6.34 -15.46 10.20
N LEU A 521 -6.67 -14.83 9.08
CA LEU A 521 -8.03 -14.37 8.80
C LEU A 521 -8.41 -14.89 7.41
N GLU A 522 -9.39 -15.76 7.35
CA GLU A 522 -9.74 -16.50 6.15
C GLU A 522 -11.24 -16.77 6.03
N GLY A 523 -11.65 -17.21 4.85
CA GLY A 523 -13.03 -17.53 4.56
C GLY A 523 -13.76 -16.40 3.85
N LYS A 524 -15.03 -16.61 3.59
CA LYS A 524 -15.89 -15.72 2.82
C LYS A 524 -16.62 -14.75 3.75
N GLY A 525 -16.60 -13.48 3.37
CA GLY A 525 -17.24 -12.41 4.12
C GLY A 525 -18.65 -12.12 3.63
N HIS A 526 -19.46 -11.55 4.52
CA HIS A 526 -20.72 -10.92 4.18
C HIS A 526 -20.89 -9.65 5.01
N CYS A 527 -21.41 -8.61 4.42
CA CYS A 527 -21.64 -7.35 5.14
C CYS A 527 -22.71 -6.50 4.46
N THR A 528 -23.32 -5.65 5.24
CA THR A 528 -24.12 -4.52 4.73
C THR A 528 -23.37 -3.24 5.10
N PHE A 529 -23.09 -2.40 4.13
CA PHE A 529 -22.58 -1.06 4.37
C PHE A 529 -23.78 -0.11 4.59
N ASP A 530 -24.05 0.22 5.84
CA ASP A 530 -25.14 1.13 6.21
C ASP A 530 -24.66 2.58 6.04
N LEU A 531 -25.18 3.25 5.03
CA LEU A 531 -24.81 4.63 4.70
C LEU A 531 -25.23 5.64 5.77
N SER A 532 -26.16 5.27 6.66
CA SER A 532 -26.52 6.12 7.80
C SER A 532 -25.41 6.22 8.85
N LEU A 533 -24.54 5.20 8.92
CA LEU A 533 -23.35 5.16 9.78
C LEU A 533 -22.12 5.79 9.11
N SER A 534 -22.10 5.81 7.80
CA SER A 534 -20.98 6.28 7.00
C SER A 534 -20.56 7.71 7.32
N LYS A 535 -19.29 8.04 7.08
CA LYS A 535 -18.70 9.36 7.29
C LYS A 535 -17.96 9.81 6.03
N LYS A 536 -17.99 11.11 5.77
CA LYS A 536 -17.16 11.70 4.71
C LYS A 536 -15.81 12.10 5.30
N GLU A 537 -14.76 11.37 4.93
CA GLU A 537 -13.37 11.59 5.34
C GLU A 537 -12.46 11.37 4.13
N PHE A 538 -11.29 12.00 4.09
CA PHE A 538 -10.32 11.84 3.00
C PHE A 538 -10.91 12.06 1.58
N ALA A 539 -11.80 13.03 1.45
CA ALA A 539 -12.56 13.33 0.23
C ALA A 539 -13.42 12.15 -0.28
N SER A 540 -13.77 11.19 0.60
CA SER A 540 -14.55 9.99 0.25
C SER A 540 -15.65 9.72 1.28
N VAL A 541 -16.70 9.03 0.85
CA VAL A 541 -17.71 8.45 1.73
C VAL A 541 -17.23 7.08 2.19
N LEU A 542 -16.70 6.98 3.41
CA LEU A 542 -16.15 5.72 3.92
C LEU A 542 -17.25 4.65 4.10
N PRO A 543 -16.95 3.36 3.82
CA PRO A 543 -15.66 2.80 3.42
C PRO A 543 -15.44 2.71 1.89
N PHE A 544 -15.99 3.62 1.12
CA PHE A 544 -15.87 3.63 -0.33
C PHE A 544 -14.74 4.55 -0.80
N SER A 545 -13.99 4.10 -1.82
CA SER A 545 -13.13 4.95 -2.64
C SER A 545 -13.94 5.50 -3.80
N HIS A 546 -13.64 6.72 -4.25
CA HIS A 546 -14.31 7.34 -5.38
C HIS A 546 -13.35 7.57 -6.55
N ASN A 547 -13.84 7.23 -7.75
CA ASN A 547 -13.20 7.50 -9.04
C ASN A 547 -14.13 8.41 -9.85
N HIS A 548 -13.76 9.67 -9.97
CA HIS A 548 -14.58 10.71 -10.59
C HIS A 548 -15.93 11.00 -9.92
N GLY A 549 -16.61 12.04 -10.42
CA GLY A 549 -17.87 12.49 -9.89
C GLY A 549 -17.80 13.21 -8.55
N ALA A 550 -18.89 13.83 -8.16
CA ALA A 550 -19.09 14.37 -6.82
C ALA A 550 -19.98 13.41 -6.03
N TRP A 551 -19.52 13.05 -4.84
CA TRP A 551 -20.14 12.07 -3.95
C TRP A 551 -20.47 12.69 -2.62
N GLU A 552 -21.74 12.61 -2.19
CA GLU A 552 -22.23 13.19 -0.95
C GLU A 552 -23.14 12.22 -0.19
N LEU A 553 -23.16 12.36 1.13
CA LEU A 553 -24.16 11.69 1.99
C LEU A 553 -25.38 12.60 2.15
N VAL A 554 -26.53 12.15 1.68
CA VAL A 554 -27.78 12.91 1.73
C VAL A 554 -28.88 12.00 2.27
N ASN A 555 -29.41 12.32 3.44
CA ASN A 555 -30.54 11.60 4.06
C ASN A 555 -30.35 10.06 4.14
N GLY A 556 -29.14 9.60 4.44
CA GLY A 556 -28.83 8.16 4.54
C GLY A 556 -28.61 7.46 3.20
N HIS A 557 -28.48 8.21 2.11
CA HIS A 557 -28.10 7.73 0.79
C HIS A 557 -26.76 8.33 0.38
N MET A 558 -26.09 7.66 -0.52
CA MET A 558 -24.90 8.20 -1.19
C MET A 558 -25.33 8.74 -2.56
N GLU A 559 -25.32 10.06 -2.73
CA GLU A 559 -25.64 10.68 -4.02
C GLU A 559 -24.39 10.88 -4.85
N ALA A 560 -24.46 10.43 -6.11
CA ALA A 560 -23.47 10.70 -7.13
C ALA A 560 -23.99 11.74 -8.12
N MET A 561 -23.09 12.66 -8.52
CA MET A 561 -23.32 13.59 -9.63
C MET A 561 -22.11 13.58 -10.55
N SER A 562 -22.32 13.41 -11.84
CA SER A 562 -21.27 13.36 -12.84
C SER A 562 -21.66 14.06 -14.14
N LEU A 563 -20.66 14.62 -14.83
CA LEU A 563 -20.78 15.11 -16.20
C LEU A 563 -20.47 14.04 -17.26
N GLY A 564 -20.14 12.82 -16.83
CA GLY A 564 -19.83 11.71 -17.73
C GLY A 564 -19.63 10.40 -16.99
N HIS A 565 -18.64 10.31 -16.12
CA HIS A 565 -18.31 9.09 -15.37
C HIS A 565 -18.21 9.41 -13.88
N ALA A 566 -18.77 8.53 -13.06
CA ALA A 566 -18.60 8.50 -11.61
C ALA A 566 -18.59 7.05 -11.16
N GLU A 567 -17.68 6.68 -10.27
CA GLU A 567 -17.57 5.33 -9.76
C GLU A 567 -17.13 5.34 -8.31
N THR A 568 -17.62 4.37 -7.56
CA THR A 568 -17.18 4.12 -6.20
C THR A 568 -16.97 2.62 -5.98
N MET A 569 -16.04 2.27 -5.10
CA MET A 569 -15.67 0.88 -4.85
C MET A 569 -15.32 0.63 -3.38
N THR A 570 -15.69 -0.54 -2.87
CA THR A 570 -15.38 -1.05 -1.55
C THR A 570 -15.37 -2.58 -1.56
N GLY A 571 -15.12 -3.21 -0.42
CA GLY A 571 -15.16 -4.67 -0.30
C GLY A 571 -13.80 -5.33 -0.50
N PRO A 572 -13.74 -6.67 -0.40
CA PRO A 572 -12.51 -7.42 -0.55
C PRO A 572 -12.03 -7.42 -2.00
N TYR A 573 -10.74 -7.06 -2.20
CA TYR A 573 -10.16 -6.98 -3.55
C TYR A 573 -10.06 -8.33 -4.27
N PHE A 574 -9.91 -9.43 -3.53
CA PHE A 574 -9.72 -10.77 -4.09
C PHE A 574 -11.01 -11.60 -4.17
N ALA A 575 -12.16 -11.02 -3.86
CA ALA A 575 -13.45 -11.72 -3.96
C ALA A 575 -13.74 -12.14 -5.40
N ARG A 576 -14.11 -13.41 -5.57
CA ARG A 576 -14.34 -14.03 -6.90
C ARG A 576 -15.83 -14.16 -7.20
N ASP A 577 -16.50 -15.08 -6.51
CA ASP A 577 -17.93 -15.27 -6.64
C ASP A 577 -18.65 -14.47 -5.56
N MET A 578 -19.60 -13.66 -5.98
CA MET A 578 -20.25 -12.72 -5.09
C MET A 578 -21.66 -12.36 -5.55
N LYS A 579 -22.47 -11.95 -4.59
CA LYS A 579 -23.76 -11.33 -4.83
C LYS A 579 -23.80 -9.99 -4.12
N VAL A 580 -24.19 -8.98 -4.84
CA VAL A 580 -24.30 -7.60 -4.31
C VAL A 580 -25.74 -7.14 -4.48
N SER A 581 -26.32 -6.57 -3.42
CA SER A 581 -27.69 -6.04 -3.44
C SER A 581 -27.73 -4.62 -2.87
N GLY A 582 -28.58 -3.78 -3.42
CA GLY A 582 -28.75 -2.41 -2.96
C GLY A 582 -29.88 -1.72 -3.67
N THR A 583 -30.18 -0.46 -3.32
CA THR A 583 -31.19 0.33 -3.99
C THR A 583 -30.57 1.46 -4.80
N VAL A 584 -31.23 1.79 -5.91
CA VAL A 584 -30.80 2.81 -6.87
C VAL A 584 -32.01 3.67 -7.24
N THR A 585 -31.90 4.97 -7.03
CA THR A 585 -32.92 5.93 -7.41
C THR A 585 -32.35 6.86 -8.49
N PRO A 586 -32.75 6.73 -9.76
CA PRO A 586 -32.41 7.70 -10.79
C PRO A 586 -32.99 9.08 -10.45
N LEU A 587 -32.13 10.09 -10.35
CA LEU A 587 -32.58 11.48 -10.14
C LEU A 587 -32.53 12.26 -11.45
N SER A 588 -31.58 11.95 -12.33
CA SER A 588 -31.49 12.45 -13.70
C SER A 588 -30.43 11.67 -14.47
N GLY A 589 -30.53 11.62 -15.79
CA GLY A 589 -29.53 11.05 -16.68
C GLY A 589 -29.84 9.63 -17.13
N GLU A 590 -28.86 8.92 -17.66
CA GLU A 590 -29.06 7.70 -18.46
C GLU A 590 -28.34 6.45 -17.91
N SER A 591 -27.65 6.54 -16.76
CA SER A 591 -26.83 5.41 -16.26
C SER A 591 -26.79 5.39 -14.74
N HIS A 592 -27.33 4.31 -14.13
CA HIS A 592 -27.49 4.14 -12.68
C HIS A 592 -27.19 2.68 -12.34
N LEU A 593 -25.92 2.39 -11.98
CA LEU A 593 -25.38 1.05 -12.00
C LEU A 593 -24.83 0.62 -10.63
N MET A 594 -24.87 -0.68 -10.38
CA MET A 594 -24.03 -1.38 -9.39
C MET A 594 -22.83 -2.00 -10.08
N SER A 595 -21.77 -2.27 -9.33
CA SER A 595 -20.55 -2.88 -9.86
C SER A 595 -20.09 -4.08 -9.04
N VAL A 596 -19.45 -5.03 -9.72
CA VAL A 596 -18.76 -6.19 -9.15
C VAL A 596 -17.41 -6.39 -9.83
N ARG A 597 -16.48 -7.05 -9.15
CA ARG A 597 -15.14 -7.35 -9.66
C ARG A 597 -14.38 -6.11 -10.17
N VAL A 598 -14.55 -4.99 -9.49
CA VAL A 598 -13.82 -3.76 -9.77
C VAL A 598 -12.39 -3.91 -9.27
N GLN A 599 -11.41 -3.74 -10.17
CA GLN A 599 -9.99 -3.85 -9.83
C GLN A 599 -9.26 -2.49 -9.81
N GLY A 600 -9.98 -1.40 -9.78
CA GLY A 600 -9.45 -0.04 -9.83
C GLY A 600 -10.22 0.79 -10.84
N ALA A 601 -9.59 1.86 -11.36
CA ALA A 601 -10.25 2.84 -12.23
C ALA A 601 -10.54 2.37 -13.66
N GLN A 602 -9.93 1.24 -14.09
CA GLN A 602 -9.92 0.85 -15.50
C GLN A 602 -10.72 -0.42 -15.80
N ARG A 603 -11.07 -1.20 -14.78
CA ARG A 603 -11.61 -2.56 -14.98
C ARG A 603 -12.69 -2.90 -13.97
N GLY A 604 -13.85 -3.33 -14.46
CA GLY A 604 -14.97 -3.79 -13.62
C GLY A 604 -16.13 -4.29 -14.47
N VAL A 605 -17.11 -4.92 -13.83
CA VAL A 605 -18.38 -5.36 -14.43
C VAL A 605 -19.52 -4.64 -13.74
N TYR A 606 -20.49 -4.19 -14.52
CA TYR A 606 -21.56 -3.28 -14.08
C TYR A 606 -22.92 -3.78 -14.54
N GLY A 607 -23.94 -3.54 -13.73
CA GLY A 607 -25.32 -3.85 -14.09
C GLY A 607 -26.31 -2.93 -13.40
N GLY A 608 -27.38 -2.56 -14.08
CA GLY A 608 -28.40 -1.69 -13.51
C GLY A 608 -29.31 -1.07 -14.56
N LEU A 609 -29.72 0.17 -14.29
CA LEU A 609 -30.59 0.95 -15.16
C LEU A 609 -29.76 1.78 -16.13
N GLY A 610 -30.07 1.72 -17.41
CA GLY A 610 -29.34 2.45 -18.42
C GLY A 610 -30.18 2.72 -19.69
N VAL A 611 -29.49 3.20 -20.72
CA VAL A 611 -30.05 3.38 -22.06
C VAL A 611 -29.24 2.53 -23.04
N ALA A 612 -29.92 1.69 -23.82
CA ALA A 612 -29.33 0.91 -24.90
C ALA A 612 -30.08 1.24 -26.19
N ASP A 613 -29.36 1.61 -27.26
CA ASP A 613 -29.94 2.00 -28.57
C ASP A 613 -31.05 3.08 -28.46
N GLY A 614 -30.88 4.03 -27.51
CA GLY A 614 -31.84 5.09 -27.25
C GLY A 614 -33.08 4.66 -26.47
N VAL A 615 -33.14 3.43 -25.94
CA VAL A 615 -34.27 2.89 -25.17
C VAL A 615 -33.85 2.66 -23.71
N ARG A 616 -34.67 3.14 -22.75
CA ARG A 616 -34.52 2.81 -21.33
C ARG A 616 -34.53 1.31 -21.15
N SER A 617 -33.55 0.77 -20.46
CA SER A 617 -33.28 -0.66 -20.39
C SER A 617 -32.63 -1.06 -19.06
N LEU A 618 -32.75 -2.32 -18.69
CA LEU A 618 -31.76 -2.99 -17.86
C LEU A 618 -30.52 -3.23 -18.72
N VAL A 619 -29.35 -2.88 -18.21
CA VAL A 619 -28.08 -3.02 -18.94
C VAL A 619 -27.06 -3.77 -18.08
N MET A 620 -26.23 -4.58 -18.73
CA MET A 620 -24.98 -5.07 -18.17
C MET A 620 -23.82 -4.74 -19.11
N GLY A 621 -22.70 -4.31 -18.53
CA GLY A 621 -21.50 -3.97 -19.28
C GLY A 621 -20.25 -4.18 -18.46
N LYS A 622 -19.11 -3.95 -19.08
CA LYS A 622 -17.80 -3.94 -18.41
C LYS A 622 -16.98 -2.75 -18.85
N THR A 623 -15.95 -2.44 -18.09
CA THR A 623 -14.87 -1.56 -18.56
C THR A 623 -13.61 -2.35 -18.87
N VAL A 624 -12.95 -1.96 -19.95
CA VAL A 624 -11.62 -2.42 -20.34
C VAL A 624 -10.82 -1.19 -20.72
N HIS A 625 -9.68 -0.97 -20.08
CA HIS A 625 -8.89 0.26 -20.22
C HIS A 625 -9.77 1.52 -20.06
N GLY A 626 -10.65 1.52 -19.06
CA GLY A 626 -11.59 2.62 -18.77
C GLY A 626 -12.71 2.86 -19.80
N ARG A 627 -12.80 2.02 -20.84
CA ARG A 627 -13.81 2.16 -21.89
C ARG A 627 -14.96 1.21 -21.65
N TRP A 628 -16.19 1.78 -21.67
CA TRP A 628 -17.41 1.02 -21.52
C TRP A 628 -17.68 0.10 -22.73
N GLN A 629 -18.07 -1.13 -22.44
CA GLN A 629 -18.53 -2.14 -23.41
C GLN A 629 -19.85 -2.74 -22.90
N LEU A 630 -20.92 -2.55 -23.67
CA LEU A 630 -22.21 -3.17 -23.38
C LEU A 630 -22.13 -4.68 -23.66
N LEU A 631 -22.53 -5.50 -22.70
CA LEU A 631 -22.54 -6.96 -22.79
C LEU A 631 -23.95 -7.51 -23.04
N ALA A 632 -24.96 -6.96 -22.37
CA ALA A 632 -26.35 -7.34 -22.53
C ALA A 632 -27.30 -6.20 -22.17
N SER A 633 -28.47 -6.19 -22.79
CA SER A 633 -29.54 -5.25 -22.45
C SER A 633 -30.92 -5.89 -22.62
N ARG A 634 -31.90 -5.38 -21.89
CA ARG A 634 -33.34 -5.71 -22.04
C ARG A 634 -34.13 -4.47 -21.81
N PRO A 635 -35.06 -4.09 -22.77
CA PRO A 635 -35.93 -2.93 -22.61
C PRO A 635 -36.66 -2.95 -21.26
N PHE A 636 -36.62 -1.82 -20.57
CA PHE A 636 -37.32 -1.60 -19.31
C PHE A 636 -37.49 -0.09 -19.10
N ASP A 637 -38.76 0.37 -19.03
CA ASP A 637 -39.13 1.80 -18.93
C ASP A 637 -39.02 2.28 -17.47
N TRP A 638 -37.77 2.38 -16.94
CA TRP A 638 -37.52 2.91 -15.62
C TRP A 638 -37.81 4.42 -15.53
N GLN A 639 -38.22 4.87 -14.33
CA GLN A 639 -38.65 6.23 -14.06
C GLN A 639 -37.67 6.96 -13.14
N GLU A 640 -37.52 8.27 -13.33
CA GLU A 640 -36.82 9.13 -12.36
C GLU A 640 -37.62 9.22 -11.06
N ASP A 641 -36.95 9.55 -9.96
CA ASP A 641 -37.49 9.63 -8.60
C ASP A 641 -38.18 8.35 -8.08
N HIS A 642 -37.93 7.20 -8.73
CA HIS A 642 -38.43 5.91 -8.30
C HIS A 642 -37.23 5.02 -7.83
N GLU A 643 -37.34 4.45 -6.62
CA GLU A 643 -36.33 3.55 -6.05
C GLU A 643 -36.51 2.14 -6.60
N TYR A 644 -35.41 1.53 -7.07
CA TYR A 644 -35.34 0.17 -7.57
C TYR A 644 -34.39 -0.68 -6.72
N ALA A 645 -34.82 -1.87 -6.31
CA ALA A 645 -33.94 -2.84 -5.66
C ALA A 645 -33.20 -3.66 -6.72
N LEU A 646 -31.88 -3.52 -6.75
CA LEU A 646 -31.02 -4.23 -7.69
C LEU A 646 -30.21 -5.31 -6.97
N THR A 647 -29.99 -6.43 -7.65
CA THR A 647 -29.07 -7.48 -7.28
C THR A 647 -28.19 -7.83 -8.47
N LEU A 648 -26.88 -7.74 -8.31
CA LEU A 648 -25.88 -8.13 -9.30
C LEU A 648 -25.03 -9.26 -8.73
N ALA A 649 -25.01 -10.40 -9.40
CA ALA A 649 -24.23 -11.57 -9.01
C ALA A 649 -23.15 -11.90 -10.04
N ALA A 650 -22.01 -12.38 -9.57
CA ALA A 650 -20.91 -12.93 -10.36
C ALA A 650 -20.64 -14.37 -9.89
N GLU A 651 -20.79 -15.35 -10.76
CA GLU A 651 -20.53 -16.78 -10.49
C GLU A 651 -19.71 -17.36 -11.65
N GLY A 652 -18.46 -17.73 -11.40
CA GLY A 652 -17.50 -18.03 -12.46
C GLY A 652 -17.39 -16.85 -13.44
N GLN A 653 -17.67 -17.04 -14.70
CA GLN A 653 -17.71 -15.98 -15.72
C GLN A 653 -19.14 -15.63 -16.17
N THR A 654 -20.13 -15.96 -15.34
CA THR A 654 -21.53 -15.59 -15.57
C THR A 654 -21.93 -14.45 -14.64
N PHE A 655 -22.52 -13.42 -15.21
CA PHE A 655 -23.04 -12.25 -14.50
C PHE A 655 -24.53 -12.20 -14.63
N THR A 656 -25.24 -11.94 -13.52
CA THR A 656 -26.72 -11.95 -13.47
C THR A 656 -27.21 -10.72 -12.74
N LEU A 657 -28.02 -9.90 -13.42
CA LEU A 657 -28.71 -8.74 -12.88
C LEU A 657 -30.18 -9.08 -12.64
N THR A 658 -30.69 -8.83 -11.45
CA THR A 658 -32.10 -8.94 -11.08
C THR A 658 -32.58 -7.59 -10.51
N MET A 659 -33.77 -7.16 -10.88
CA MET A 659 -34.40 -5.95 -10.39
C MET A 659 -35.76 -6.28 -9.77
N ASP A 660 -36.02 -5.79 -8.55
CA ASP A 660 -37.26 -5.97 -7.77
C ASP A 660 -37.73 -7.44 -7.70
N GLY A 661 -36.78 -8.39 -7.70
CA GLY A 661 -37.06 -9.81 -7.70
C GLY A 661 -37.69 -10.35 -9.00
N GLY A 662 -37.68 -9.56 -10.08
CA GLY A 662 -38.20 -9.93 -11.39
C GLY A 662 -37.30 -10.91 -12.16
N GLU A 663 -37.58 -11.05 -13.46
CA GLU A 663 -36.83 -11.94 -14.35
C GLU A 663 -35.37 -11.49 -14.49
N PRO A 664 -34.38 -12.39 -14.31
CA PRO A 664 -32.96 -12.04 -14.40
C PRO A 664 -32.53 -11.74 -15.84
N LEU A 665 -31.57 -10.83 -15.97
CA LEU A 665 -30.78 -10.63 -17.18
C LEU A 665 -29.41 -11.24 -16.93
N SER A 666 -29.01 -12.22 -17.73
CA SER A 666 -27.73 -12.94 -17.54
C SER A 666 -26.85 -12.88 -18.77
N VAL A 667 -25.55 -12.79 -18.58
CA VAL A 667 -24.54 -12.83 -19.63
C VAL A 667 -23.30 -13.56 -19.16
N ARG A 668 -22.63 -14.28 -20.08
CA ARG A 668 -21.33 -14.87 -19.87
C ARG A 668 -20.26 -14.08 -20.61
N ASP A 669 -19.17 -13.75 -19.91
CA ASP A 669 -18.02 -13.07 -20.50
C ASP A 669 -16.71 -13.65 -19.92
N ASP A 670 -16.02 -14.46 -20.72
CA ASP A 670 -14.77 -15.13 -20.33
C ASP A 670 -13.55 -14.17 -20.27
N THR A 671 -13.72 -12.90 -20.65
CA THR A 671 -12.66 -11.88 -20.64
C THR A 671 -12.84 -10.85 -19.52
N ALA A 672 -13.89 -10.96 -18.71
CA ALA A 672 -14.10 -10.11 -17.54
C ALA A 672 -13.11 -10.45 -16.41
N CYS A 673 -12.89 -9.50 -15.49
CA CYS A 673 -12.05 -9.71 -14.31
C CYS A 673 -12.52 -10.94 -13.52
N ALA A 674 -11.57 -11.75 -13.05
CA ALA A 674 -11.86 -12.97 -12.29
C ALA A 674 -12.15 -12.70 -10.80
N TYR A 675 -11.81 -11.51 -10.28
CA TYR A 675 -11.99 -11.07 -8.89
C TYR A 675 -12.02 -9.54 -8.83
N GLY A 676 -12.42 -8.98 -7.71
CA GLY A 676 -12.38 -7.54 -7.45
C GLY A 676 -13.42 -7.10 -6.44
N MET A 677 -13.43 -5.80 -6.18
CA MET A 677 -14.32 -5.08 -5.26
C MET A 677 -15.72 -4.87 -5.85
N VAL A 678 -16.59 -4.23 -5.06
CA VAL A 678 -17.98 -3.92 -5.39
C VAL A 678 -18.27 -2.42 -5.20
N GLY A 679 -19.35 -1.91 -5.80
CA GLY A 679 -19.74 -0.53 -5.60
C GLY A 679 -20.89 -0.06 -6.48
N TYR A 680 -20.87 1.25 -6.79
CA TYR A 680 -21.85 1.92 -7.61
C TYR A 680 -21.18 2.73 -8.72
N ALA A 681 -21.87 2.96 -9.83
CA ALA A 681 -21.30 3.70 -10.95
C ALA A 681 -22.36 4.42 -11.82
N GLN A 682 -21.87 5.43 -12.55
CA GLN A 682 -22.53 6.09 -13.65
C GLN A 682 -21.56 6.20 -14.82
N TYR A 683 -21.99 5.88 -16.03
CA TYR A 683 -21.18 6.01 -17.26
C TYR A 683 -21.77 7.03 -18.25
N ALA A 684 -22.67 7.88 -17.79
CA ALA A 684 -23.21 9.00 -18.51
C ALA A 684 -23.42 10.18 -17.55
N MET A 685 -23.62 11.36 -18.09
CA MET A 685 -24.01 12.53 -17.31
C MET A 685 -25.31 12.23 -16.54
N GLY A 686 -25.32 12.53 -15.26
CA GLY A 686 -26.50 12.29 -14.46
C GLY A 686 -26.30 12.45 -12.96
N ARG A 687 -27.37 12.12 -12.25
CA ARG A 687 -27.44 12.14 -10.79
C ARG A 687 -28.20 10.91 -10.28
N THR A 688 -27.67 10.24 -9.28
CA THR A 688 -28.27 9.02 -8.72
C THR A 688 -28.15 9.05 -7.20
N ALA A 689 -29.19 8.64 -6.50
CA ALA A 689 -29.13 8.31 -5.08
C ALA A 689 -29.00 6.79 -4.94
N PHE A 690 -28.00 6.34 -4.19
CA PHE A 690 -27.72 4.95 -3.90
C PHE A 690 -27.98 4.66 -2.41
N GLY A 691 -28.69 3.57 -2.13
CA GLY A 691 -28.95 3.10 -0.77
C GLY A 691 -27.83 2.21 -0.21
N ASN A 692 -28.14 1.52 0.89
CA ASN A 692 -27.19 0.59 1.51
C ASN A 692 -26.76 -0.49 0.52
N LEU A 693 -25.48 -0.90 0.63
CA LEU A 693 -24.89 -1.96 -0.20
C LEU A 693 -24.66 -3.21 0.64
N THR A 694 -25.26 -4.33 0.25
CA THR A 694 -25.02 -5.64 0.88
C THR A 694 -24.15 -6.49 -0.02
N LEU A 695 -23.06 -7.03 0.51
CA LEU A 695 -22.15 -7.97 -0.14
C LEU A 695 -22.25 -9.34 0.53
N GLU A 696 -22.35 -10.39 -0.28
CA GLU A 696 -22.27 -11.79 0.09
C GLU A 696 -21.24 -12.48 -0.83
N GLU A 697 -20.07 -12.86 -0.28
CA GLU A 697 -19.12 -13.72 -1.00
C GLU A 697 -19.65 -15.17 -1.04
N ARG A 698 -19.43 -15.88 -2.17
CA ARG A 698 -19.96 -17.23 -2.40
C ARG A 698 -18.88 -18.27 -2.65
#